data_9cdcda06696830608d32accb1a8e8d08
#
_entry.id   9cdcda06696830608d32accb1a8e8d08
#
_cell.length_a   1.000
_cell.length_b   1.000
_cell.length_c   1.000
_cell.angle_alpha   90.00
_cell.angle_beta   90.00
_cell.angle_gamma   90.00
#
_symmetry.space_group_name_H-M   'P 1'
#
loop_
_entity.id
_entity.type
_entity.pdbx_description
1 polymer ?
#
loop_
_entity_poly.entity_id
_entity_poly.type
_entity_poly.pdbx_seq_one_letter_code
_entity_poly.pdbx_strand_id
1 'polypeptide(L)'
;MKRFAAWARNSQVWGFFVSVAIMAVVSVAFFYPDNFDGSGLRQADQQQGLANGREAQAYEDATGEKALWTNALFSGMPTFQIAPEYPSNALFSWLNDVYGLWLPAPSNLMFMMMLGMLILLYVMGVRWYVALLGAIAWGFSSYFVIIIGAGHIWKFMALTYIPPTIGGLMLCYRGRYLAGAAMTGIFAMLQLAANHPQMSYYFFFVMAAMSLAYLWQAWRAGRMRRWLTATAVLAGAGLLAVGANAPSLYNTYEYSKETKRSQSELTTDAAAPAAADPDAPRPTGGMPYEQIVGWSYGGAESFSLLIPDIKGGASARPEGGSMVHMGLDRLPGASAYSGQPVAQLLPYMTQYFNDSEGTNGPVYVGAIVCALFLLGCIVVRGAMKWALLGVSVLALLLALGRNCEWLTDLMIYHFPLYNKFRAVESILVIVEFTMPLLAVMGLQRLLTASDAERQSMMRPLIISFGLPLLVCLVAAAAPSVFGSAITEQDRATSEAIQQQIIEMGRQYGATSAQIQEAAYGYSLSNPANVEAVEQLRYGLVRDDALRSALFLAIGFGLLALMLRGRLRQGVAVGLLGTAVLVDLYGADKRYVSHSSFCTPEVAASDAFEPDAIDRAILADTTAGYRVMDIPGFNSPQRSYHHHMLGGYHAAKLNRYEDLIQRRLVPVQHYGYDPALRSDSVRALYSGDERHVADALASSYRTLDMLNARYIITGDAEAPLVVNTSALGPAWLVGDISYVDGANAE
;
A
#
# COMPACT_ATOMS: atom_id res chain seq x y z
N MET A 1 29.32 41.61 -2.58
CA MET A 1 29.66 41.18 -3.95
C MET A 1 30.62 39.96 -3.99
N LYS A 2 31.82 39.99 -3.33
CA LYS A 2 32.76 38.81 -3.39
C LYS A 2 32.17 37.50 -2.92
N ARG A 3 31.31 37.48 -1.85
CA ARG A 3 30.63 36.25 -1.36
C ARG A 3 29.58 35.74 -2.36
N PHE A 4 28.85 36.64 -3.02
CA PHE A 4 27.87 36.27 -4.04
C PHE A 4 28.55 35.69 -5.30
N ALA A 5 29.66 36.31 -5.75
CA ALA A 5 30.44 35.80 -6.88
C ALA A 5 31.10 34.43 -6.58
N ALA A 6 31.53 34.18 -5.33
CA ALA A 6 32.03 32.89 -4.92
C ALA A 6 30.91 31.83 -4.85
N TRP A 7 29.72 32.20 -4.36
CA TRP A 7 28.52 31.36 -4.36
C TRP A 7 28.08 31.01 -5.78
N ALA A 8 28.01 31.99 -6.67
CA ALA A 8 27.64 31.81 -8.08
C ALA A 8 28.65 30.93 -8.89
N ARG A 9 29.89 30.79 -8.40
CA ARG A 9 30.90 29.87 -9.01
C ARG A 9 30.93 28.48 -8.38
N ASN A 10 30.13 28.24 -7.35
CA ASN A 10 30.12 26.95 -6.67
C ASN A 10 29.37 25.91 -7.51
N SER A 11 30.10 24.91 -7.99
CA SER A 11 29.54 23.80 -8.81
C SER A 11 28.41 23.02 -8.08
N GLN A 12 28.40 22.99 -6.75
CA GLN A 12 27.34 22.34 -5.99
C GLN A 12 26.03 23.12 -6.03
N VAL A 13 26.08 24.46 -6.04
CA VAL A 13 24.88 25.30 -6.14
C VAL A 13 24.25 25.14 -7.51
N TRP A 14 25.03 25.27 -8.57
CA TRP A 14 24.53 25.05 -9.93
C TRP A 14 24.06 23.61 -10.12
N GLY A 15 24.79 22.64 -9.55
CA GLY A 15 24.41 21.25 -9.57
C GLY A 15 23.05 20.98 -8.91
N PHE A 16 22.69 21.74 -7.85
CA PHE A 16 21.36 21.66 -7.25
C PHE A 16 20.27 22.04 -8.26
N PHE A 17 20.38 23.20 -8.88
CA PHE A 17 19.38 23.67 -9.87
C PHE A 17 19.31 22.77 -11.10
N VAL A 18 20.45 22.25 -11.57
CA VAL A 18 20.49 21.26 -12.66
C VAL A 18 19.79 19.98 -12.24
N SER A 19 20.01 19.51 -11.01
CA SER A 19 19.34 18.30 -10.50
C SER A 19 17.82 18.52 -10.40
N VAL A 20 17.38 19.66 -9.89
CA VAL A 20 15.96 20.03 -9.82
C VAL A 20 15.33 20.05 -11.22
N ALA A 21 16.00 20.68 -12.20
CA ALA A 21 15.51 20.71 -13.57
C ALA A 21 15.41 19.30 -14.20
N ILE A 22 16.43 18.45 -14.02
CA ILE A 22 16.42 17.07 -14.52
C ILE A 22 15.28 16.28 -13.86
N MET A 23 15.13 16.37 -12.54
CA MET A 23 14.05 15.68 -11.82
C MET A 23 12.66 16.13 -12.28
N ALA A 24 12.45 17.44 -12.51
CA ALA A 24 11.20 17.94 -13.06
C ALA A 24 10.90 17.36 -14.45
N VAL A 25 11.91 17.38 -15.34
CA VAL A 25 11.76 16.82 -16.69
C VAL A 25 11.48 15.32 -16.65
N VAL A 26 12.19 14.56 -15.81
CA VAL A 26 12.02 13.10 -15.71
C VAL A 26 10.64 12.77 -15.13
N SER A 27 10.18 13.52 -14.12
CA SER A 27 8.84 13.32 -13.53
C SER A 27 7.71 13.60 -14.53
N VAL A 28 7.85 14.67 -15.31
CA VAL A 28 6.88 15.01 -16.37
C VAL A 28 6.91 13.97 -17.48
N ALA A 29 8.11 13.58 -17.95
CA ALA A 29 8.28 12.60 -19.02
C ALA A 29 7.74 11.21 -18.66
N PHE A 30 7.78 10.84 -17.39
CA PHE A 30 7.24 9.56 -16.93
C PHE A 30 5.73 9.46 -17.16
N PHE A 31 4.98 10.53 -16.97
CA PHE A 31 3.53 10.56 -17.11
C PHE A 31 3.04 11.23 -18.43
N TYR A 32 3.96 11.56 -19.34
CA TYR A 32 3.60 12.14 -20.63
C TYR A 32 2.97 11.08 -21.55
N PRO A 33 1.90 11.40 -22.35
CA PRO A 33 1.21 12.72 -22.46
C PRO A 33 0.13 12.97 -21.42
N ASP A 34 -0.29 11.97 -20.64
CA ASP A 34 -1.49 11.93 -19.81
C ASP A 34 -1.59 13.06 -18.78
N ASN A 35 -0.44 13.58 -18.32
CA ASN A 35 -0.37 14.69 -17.38
C ASN A 35 -0.69 16.07 -18.00
N PHE A 36 -0.93 16.16 -19.32
CA PHE A 36 -1.25 17.40 -20.03
C PHE A 36 -2.53 17.35 -20.87
N ASP A 37 -3.10 16.19 -21.12
CA ASP A 37 -4.30 16.04 -21.93
C ASP A 37 -5.60 16.09 -21.10
N GLY A 38 -5.49 16.38 -19.81
CA GLY A 38 -6.60 16.42 -18.88
C GLY A 38 -6.98 15.06 -18.28
N SER A 39 -6.29 13.99 -18.67
CA SER A 39 -6.51 12.67 -18.10
C SER A 39 -6.03 12.60 -16.66
N GLY A 40 -6.73 11.80 -15.84
CA GLY A 40 -6.38 11.50 -14.46
C GLY A 40 -6.11 10.01 -14.26
N LEU A 41 -5.26 9.68 -13.31
CA LEU A 41 -5.15 8.30 -12.83
C LEU A 41 -6.48 7.91 -12.20
N ARG A 42 -7.05 6.80 -12.66
CA ARG A 42 -8.19 6.21 -12.01
C ARG A 42 -7.73 5.37 -10.83
N GLN A 43 -8.01 5.87 -9.65
CA GLN A 43 -7.53 5.33 -8.38
C GLN A 43 -8.72 4.90 -7.53
N ALA A 44 -8.81 3.62 -7.20
CA ALA A 44 -9.92 3.06 -6.44
C ALA A 44 -10.15 3.80 -5.11
N ASP A 45 -9.09 4.12 -4.37
CA ASP A 45 -9.20 4.83 -3.10
C ASP A 45 -9.74 6.26 -3.26
N GLN A 46 -9.40 6.96 -4.35
CA GLN A 46 -9.95 8.30 -4.61
C GLN A 46 -11.45 8.23 -4.96
N GLN A 47 -11.86 7.25 -5.75
CA GLN A 47 -13.28 7.05 -6.07
C GLN A 47 -14.08 6.72 -4.81
N GLN A 48 -13.52 5.88 -3.93
CA GLN A 48 -14.11 5.60 -2.61
C GLN A 48 -14.25 6.88 -1.77
N GLY A 49 -13.22 7.70 -1.75
CA GLY A 49 -13.25 8.99 -1.06
C GLY A 49 -14.32 9.94 -1.61
N LEU A 50 -14.45 10.02 -2.94
CA LEU A 50 -15.49 10.82 -3.61
C LEU A 50 -16.90 10.30 -3.29
N ALA A 51 -17.11 8.99 -3.35
CA ALA A 51 -18.41 8.40 -3.02
C ALA A 51 -18.80 8.68 -1.56
N ASN A 52 -17.88 8.44 -0.63
CA ASN A 52 -18.12 8.65 0.80
C ASN A 52 -18.32 10.13 1.17
N GLY A 53 -17.68 11.05 0.44
CA GLY A 53 -17.73 12.49 0.69
C GLY A 53 -18.86 13.24 -0.03
N ARG A 54 -19.54 12.59 -0.98
CA ARG A 54 -20.52 13.25 -1.88
C ARG A 54 -21.67 13.93 -1.14
N GLU A 55 -22.25 13.26 -0.15
CA GLU A 55 -23.36 13.82 0.64
C GLU A 55 -22.91 15.07 1.42
N ALA A 56 -21.76 15.00 2.09
CA ALA A 56 -21.20 16.11 2.84
C ALA A 56 -20.88 17.31 1.93
N GLN A 57 -20.31 17.05 0.76
CA GLN A 57 -20.04 18.08 -0.25
C GLN A 57 -21.33 18.71 -0.78
N ALA A 58 -22.36 17.92 -1.10
CA ALA A 58 -23.62 18.44 -1.57
C ALA A 58 -24.33 19.32 -0.52
N TYR A 59 -24.21 18.97 0.76
CA TYR A 59 -24.71 19.79 1.85
C TYR A 59 -23.97 21.13 1.93
N GLU A 60 -22.64 21.10 1.86
CA GLU A 60 -21.81 22.30 1.88
C GLU A 60 -22.11 23.21 0.67
N ASP A 61 -22.22 22.64 -0.53
CA ASP A 61 -22.58 23.39 -1.74
C ASP A 61 -23.94 24.07 -1.63
N ALA A 62 -24.90 23.44 -0.95
CA ALA A 62 -26.25 23.97 -0.78
C ALA A 62 -26.40 25.01 0.34
N THR A 63 -25.63 24.85 1.42
CA THR A 63 -25.82 25.65 2.65
C THR A 63 -24.67 26.60 2.96
N GLY A 64 -23.48 26.35 2.41
CA GLY A 64 -22.23 27.01 2.78
C GLY A 64 -21.69 26.56 4.14
N GLU A 65 -22.30 25.55 4.78
CA GLU A 65 -21.90 25.02 6.08
C GLU A 65 -21.34 23.60 5.91
N LYS A 66 -20.33 23.24 6.73
CA LYS A 66 -19.72 21.91 6.70
C LYS A 66 -20.56 20.90 7.45
N ALA A 67 -20.90 19.80 6.80
CA ALA A 67 -21.49 18.65 7.46
C ALA A 67 -20.46 17.96 8.36
N LEU A 68 -20.80 17.74 9.64
CA LEU A 68 -19.94 17.02 10.60
C LEU A 68 -20.31 15.53 10.71
N TRP A 69 -21.37 15.13 10.05
CA TRP A 69 -21.91 13.77 9.97
C TRP A 69 -22.36 13.48 8.55
N THR A 70 -22.16 12.24 8.09
CA THR A 70 -22.71 11.73 6.83
C THR A 70 -23.53 10.47 7.08
N ASN A 71 -24.60 10.27 6.31
CA ASN A 71 -25.40 9.04 6.30
C ASN A 71 -25.07 8.13 5.12
N ALA A 72 -24.13 8.54 4.26
CA ALA A 72 -23.83 7.84 3.01
C ALA A 72 -23.37 6.38 3.23
N LEU A 73 -22.74 6.06 4.37
CA LEU A 73 -22.21 4.72 4.65
C LEU A 73 -22.41 4.34 6.12
N PHE A 74 -22.49 3.03 6.40
CA PHE A 74 -22.60 2.44 7.75
C PHE A 74 -23.73 3.01 8.60
N SER A 75 -24.85 3.36 7.99
CA SER A 75 -25.98 4.06 8.65
C SER A 75 -25.61 5.41 9.27
N GLY A 76 -24.42 5.90 9.03
CA GLY A 76 -23.89 7.19 9.45
C GLY A 76 -22.57 7.13 10.19
N MET A 77 -21.71 8.12 9.92
CA MET A 77 -20.42 8.30 10.62
C MET A 77 -19.97 9.76 10.60
N PRO A 78 -19.05 10.17 11.51
CA PRO A 78 -18.45 11.50 11.47
C PRO A 78 -17.64 11.74 10.22
N THR A 79 -17.70 12.97 9.64
CA THR A 79 -17.04 13.34 8.39
C THR A 79 -15.55 13.66 8.56
N PHE A 80 -15.06 13.95 9.76
CA PHE A 80 -13.67 14.37 10.00
C PHE A 80 -12.61 13.28 9.69
N GLN A 81 -13.02 12.04 9.41
CA GLN A 81 -12.15 10.99 8.87
C GLN A 81 -12.36 10.74 7.36
N ILE A 82 -13.37 11.37 6.75
CA ILE A 82 -13.67 11.25 5.32
C ILE A 82 -13.04 12.40 4.54
N ALA A 83 -13.29 13.64 4.95
CA ALA A 83 -12.76 14.85 4.32
C ALA A 83 -12.41 15.89 5.40
N PRO A 84 -11.35 15.65 6.20
CA PRO A 84 -11.01 16.57 7.29
C PRO A 84 -10.48 17.89 6.73
N GLU A 85 -11.10 18.99 7.09
CA GLU A 85 -10.61 20.34 6.81
C GLU A 85 -10.36 21.13 8.08
N TYR A 86 -9.18 21.72 8.14
CA TYR A 86 -8.76 22.60 9.21
C TYR A 86 -8.23 23.90 8.61
N PRO A 87 -8.30 25.04 9.35
CA PRO A 87 -7.81 26.34 8.83
C PRO A 87 -6.35 26.31 8.37
N SER A 88 -5.54 25.41 8.94
CA SER A 88 -4.14 25.19 8.52
C SER A 88 -3.98 24.53 7.14
N ASN A 89 -5.03 23.90 6.59
CA ASN A 89 -4.94 23.17 5.33
C ASN A 89 -4.54 24.06 4.16
N ALA A 90 -5.03 25.31 4.12
CA ALA A 90 -4.64 26.26 3.06
C ALA A 90 -3.13 26.55 3.03
N LEU A 91 -2.50 26.70 4.21
CA LEU A 91 -1.05 26.84 4.30
C LEU A 91 -0.32 25.58 3.88
N PHE A 92 -0.82 24.41 4.29
CA PHE A 92 -0.21 23.12 3.94
C PHE A 92 -0.32 22.88 2.43
N SER A 93 -1.46 23.17 1.82
CA SER A 93 -1.65 23.06 0.38
C SER A 93 -0.67 23.97 -0.37
N TRP A 94 -0.55 25.25 0.02
CA TRP A 94 0.39 26.17 -0.59
C TRP A 94 1.85 25.71 -0.46
N LEU A 95 2.24 25.18 0.71
CA LEU A 95 3.58 24.63 0.91
C LEU A 95 3.83 23.39 0.03
N ASN A 96 2.82 22.55 -0.18
CA ASN A 96 2.88 21.41 -1.07
C ASN A 96 3.07 21.84 -2.52
N ASP A 97 2.33 22.86 -2.97
CA ASP A 97 2.46 23.41 -4.32
C ASP A 97 3.86 23.98 -4.57
N VAL A 98 4.38 24.75 -3.61
CA VAL A 98 5.77 25.26 -3.66
C VAL A 98 6.77 24.10 -3.73
N TYR A 99 6.60 23.09 -2.89
CA TYR A 99 7.49 21.92 -2.84
C TYR A 99 7.40 21.07 -4.11
N GLY A 100 6.21 21.00 -4.72
CA GLY A 100 5.94 20.31 -5.99
C GLY A 100 6.22 21.12 -7.24
N LEU A 101 6.72 22.39 -7.11
CA LEU A 101 6.96 23.34 -8.22
C LEU A 101 5.74 23.56 -9.11
N TRP A 102 4.51 23.43 -8.59
CA TRP A 102 3.28 23.53 -9.38
C TRP A 102 3.27 22.62 -10.63
N LEU A 103 4.03 21.52 -10.61
CA LEU A 103 3.99 20.54 -11.70
C LEU A 103 2.61 19.87 -11.75
N PRO A 104 2.13 19.46 -12.94
CA PRO A 104 0.85 18.79 -13.07
C PRO A 104 0.87 17.43 -12.32
N ALA A 105 -0.28 17.06 -11.73
CA ALA A 105 -0.43 15.75 -11.11
C ALA A 105 -0.43 14.64 -12.20
N PRO A 106 0.17 13.45 -11.91
CA PRO A 106 0.85 13.05 -10.70
C PRO A 106 2.37 13.34 -10.73
N SER A 107 2.87 14.09 -11.71
CA SER A 107 4.31 14.41 -11.88
C SER A 107 4.88 15.18 -10.68
N ASN A 108 4.07 16.05 -10.06
CA ASN A 108 4.44 16.77 -8.84
C ASN A 108 4.80 15.81 -7.70
N LEU A 109 4.07 14.72 -7.53
CA LEU A 109 4.31 13.72 -6.47
C LEU A 109 5.69 13.07 -6.63
N MET A 110 5.99 12.54 -7.81
CA MET A 110 7.27 11.92 -8.09
C MET A 110 8.44 12.91 -7.94
N PHE A 111 8.24 14.15 -8.41
CA PHE A 111 9.22 15.22 -8.22
C PHE A 111 9.50 15.49 -6.74
N MET A 112 8.45 15.63 -5.91
CA MET A 112 8.58 15.88 -4.47
C MET A 112 9.33 14.74 -3.77
N MET A 113 9.09 13.49 -4.14
CA MET A 113 9.79 12.32 -3.60
C MET A 113 11.29 12.42 -3.86
N MET A 114 11.70 12.70 -5.09
CA MET A 114 13.09 12.88 -5.46
C MET A 114 13.72 14.13 -4.78
N LEU A 115 12.97 15.23 -4.69
CA LEU A 115 13.46 16.47 -4.07
C LEU A 115 13.77 16.26 -2.58
N GLY A 116 12.93 15.52 -1.87
CA GLY A 116 13.17 15.19 -0.46
C GLY A 116 14.52 14.49 -0.25
N MET A 117 14.80 13.46 -1.05
CA MET A 117 16.07 12.74 -0.98
C MET A 117 17.24 13.61 -1.43
N LEU A 118 17.07 14.44 -2.48
CA LEU A 118 18.11 15.38 -2.92
C LEU A 118 18.52 16.31 -1.77
N ILE A 119 17.55 16.89 -1.06
CA ILE A 119 17.78 17.78 0.08
C ILE A 119 18.59 17.05 1.17
N LEU A 120 18.21 15.85 1.55
CA LEU A 120 18.94 15.02 2.53
C LEU A 120 20.38 14.79 2.09
N LEU A 121 20.60 14.39 0.84
CA LEU A 121 21.93 14.09 0.32
C LEU A 121 22.81 15.35 0.23
N TYR A 122 22.22 16.51 -0.04
CA TYR A 122 22.94 17.78 0.06
C TYR A 122 23.31 18.13 1.52
N VAL A 123 22.45 17.88 2.47
CA VAL A 123 22.77 17.99 3.90
C VAL A 123 23.91 17.05 4.27
N MET A 124 23.98 15.87 3.69
CA MET A 124 25.09 14.93 3.91
C MET A 124 26.41 15.39 3.28
N GLY A 125 26.38 16.36 2.37
CA GLY A 125 27.56 16.85 1.65
C GLY A 125 27.96 15.96 0.47
N VAL A 126 27.01 15.22 -0.09
CA VAL A 126 27.21 14.40 -1.28
C VAL A 126 27.38 15.28 -2.52
N ARG A 127 28.24 14.89 -3.46
CA ARG A 127 28.42 15.59 -4.73
C ARG A 127 27.11 15.60 -5.51
N TRP A 128 26.76 16.72 -6.12
CA TRP A 128 25.46 16.95 -6.75
C TRP A 128 25.00 15.84 -7.73
N TYR A 129 25.91 15.34 -8.59
CA TYR A 129 25.58 14.30 -9.57
C TYR A 129 25.38 12.90 -8.94
N VAL A 130 26.01 12.65 -7.78
CA VAL A 130 25.76 11.44 -6.97
C VAL A 130 24.47 11.59 -6.19
N ALA A 131 24.18 12.80 -5.70
CA ALA A 131 22.93 13.12 -5.03
C ALA A 131 21.72 12.99 -5.97
N LEU A 132 21.87 13.44 -7.23
CA LEU A 132 20.85 13.26 -8.27
C LEU A 132 20.57 11.76 -8.54
N LEU A 133 21.63 10.93 -8.67
CA LEU A 133 21.47 9.49 -8.82
C LEU A 133 20.71 8.89 -7.63
N GLY A 134 21.07 9.27 -6.40
CA GLY A 134 20.38 8.78 -5.20
C GLY A 134 18.92 9.26 -5.09
N ALA A 135 18.64 10.48 -5.54
CA ALA A 135 17.28 11.03 -5.60
C ALA A 135 16.41 10.24 -6.61
N ILE A 136 16.95 9.94 -7.79
CA ILE A 136 16.29 9.10 -8.80
C ILE A 136 16.07 7.68 -8.27
N ALA A 137 17.09 7.07 -7.67
CA ALA A 137 16.99 5.72 -7.11
C ALA A 137 15.92 5.61 -6.02
N TRP A 138 15.73 6.64 -5.21
CA TRP A 138 14.65 6.71 -4.22
C TRP A 138 13.30 6.97 -4.89
N GLY A 139 13.18 8.00 -5.73
CA GLY A 139 11.88 8.42 -6.28
C GLY A 139 11.27 7.43 -7.27
N PHE A 140 12.09 6.61 -7.92
CA PHE A 140 11.69 5.54 -8.84
C PHE A 140 11.80 4.15 -8.22
N SER A 141 11.91 4.01 -6.90
CA SER A 141 11.69 2.72 -6.27
C SER A 141 10.23 2.29 -6.49
N SER A 142 10.00 1.08 -6.99
CA SER A 142 8.72 0.72 -7.63
C SER A 142 7.50 0.85 -6.72
N TYR A 143 7.67 0.62 -5.42
CA TYR A 143 6.58 0.78 -4.45
C TYR A 143 5.92 2.16 -4.50
N PHE A 144 6.71 3.22 -4.73
CA PHE A 144 6.17 4.58 -4.78
C PHE A 144 5.28 4.80 -6.02
N VAL A 145 5.66 4.25 -7.15
CA VAL A 145 4.85 4.29 -8.38
C VAL A 145 3.58 3.45 -8.20
N ILE A 146 3.72 2.27 -7.60
CA ILE A 146 2.60 1.36 -7.32
C ILE A 146 1.56 2.03 -6.39
N ILE A 147 1.99 2.69 -5.31
CA ILE A 147 1.06 3.37 -4.40
C ILE A 147 0.44 4.64 -5.01
N ILE A 148 1.10 5.30 -5.97
CA ILE A 148 0.45 6.34 -6.78
C ILE A 148 -0.67 5.71 -7.61
N GLY A 149 -0.41 4.62 -8.32
CA GLY A 149 -1.41 3.90 -9.11
C GLY A 149 -2.60 3.42 -8.28
N ALA A 150 -2.36 2.94 -7.06
CA ALA A 150 -3.39 2.49 -6.13
C ALA A 150 -4.21 3.62 -5.49
N GLY A 151 -3.75 4.88 -5.54
CA GLY A 151 -4.43 6.02 -4.93
C GLY A 151 -4.04 6.32 -3.49
N HIS A 152 -2.99 5.70 -2.96
CA HIS A 152 -2.52 5.94 -1.59
C HIS A 152 -1.75 7.26 -1.44
N ILE A 153 -2.36 8.37 -1.87
CA ILE A 153 -1.71 9.68 -2.00
C ILE A 153 -1.22 10.21 -0.65
N TRP A 154 -2.01 10.06 0.42
CA TRP A 154 -1.62 10.52 1.76
C TRP A 154 -0.41 9.76 2.31
N LYS A 155 -0.32 8.45 2.03
CA LYS A 155 0.84 7.61 2.34
C LYS A 155 2.08 8.10 1.58
N PHE A 156 1.92 8.37 0.29
CA PHE A 156 2.96 8.90 -0.56
C PHE A 156 3.46 10.28 -0.06
N MET A 157 2.53 11.19 0.23
CA MET A 157 2.86 12.53 0.75
C MET A 157 3.65 12.46 2.05
N ALA A 158 3.25 11.63 3.01
CA ALA A 158 4.01 11.43 4.24
C ALA A 158 5.46 11.02 3.96
N LEU A 159 5.67 10.11 2.99
CA LEU A 159 7.00 9.62 2.62
C LEU A 159 7.89 10.69 1.97
N THR A 160 7.32 11.64 1.22
CA THR A 160 8.11 12.72 0.55
C THR A 160 8.81 13.63 1.55
N TYR A 161 8.24 13.82 2.75
CA TYR A 161 8.75 14.74 3.77
C TYR A 161 9.73 14.10 4.74
N ILE A 162 9.85 12.77 4.73
CA ILE A 162 10.73 12.03 5.64
C ILE A 162 12.22 12.30 5.38
N PRO A 163 12.74 12.24 4.15
CA PRO A 163 14.16 12.50 3.92
C PRO A 163 14.61 13.88 4.39
N PRO A 164 13.90 15.00 4.09
CA PRO A 164 14.30 16.31 4.62
C PRO A 164 14.12 16.41 6.14
N THR A 165 13.12 15.74 6.76
CA THR A 165 13.02 15.66 8.24
C THR A 165 14.29 15.03 8.84
N ILE A 166 14.77 13.93 8.27
CA ILE A 166 16.04 13.30 8.66
C ILE A 166 17.23 14.22 8.39
N GLY A 167 17.20 14.98 7.29
CA GLY A 167 18.21 16.01 7.02
C GLY A 167 18.31 17.05 8.14
N GLY A 168 17.17 17.51 8.65
CA GLY A 168 17.10 18.42 9.80
C GLY A 168 17.67 17.81 11.08
N LEU A 169 17.34 16.53 11.37
CA LEU A 169 17.92 15.74 12.45
C LEU A 169 19.45 15.74 12.36
N MET A 170 19.99 15.44 11.17
CA MET A 170 21.45 15.41 10.96
C MET A 170 22.10 16.80 11.17
N LEU A 171 21.45 17.89 10.74
CA LEU A 171 21.94 19.26 10.98
C LEU A 171 22.03 19.57 12.47
N CYS A 172 21.03 19.19 13.27
CA CYS A 172 21.04 19.38 14.72
C CYS A 172 22.21 18.66 15.38
N TYR A 173 22.42 17.38 15.07
CA TYR A 173 23.54 16.61 15.64
C TYR A 173 24.92 17.12 15.16
N ARG A 174 24.97 17.79 14.02
CA ARG A 174 26.19 18.50 13.55
C ARG A 174 26.35 19.91 14.15
N GLY A 175 25.45 20.32 15.07
CA GLY A 175 25.53 21.58 15.78
C GLY A 175 24.90 22.79 15.06
N ARG A 176 24.21 22.56 13.94
CA ARG A 176 23.43 23.59 13.23
C ARG A 176 21.99 23.63 13.73
N TYR A 177 21.82 23.96 15.02
CA TYR A 177 20.56 23.77 15.74
C TYR A 177 19.37 24.50 15.10
N LEU A 178 19.51 25.82 14.79
CA LEU A 178 18.40 26.59 14.22
C LEU A 178 17.95 26.06 12.85
N ALA A 179 18.91 25.86 11.94
CA ALA A 179 18.60 25.31 10.61
C ALA A 179 18.02 23.90 10.69
N GLY A 180 18.56 23.05 11.60
CA GLY A 180 18.07 21.71 11.82
C GLY A 180 16.66 21.71 12.43
N ALA A 181 16.40 22.54 13.44
CA ALA A 181 15.09 22.67 14.05
C ALA A 181 14.03 23.17 13.07
N ALA A 182 14.34 24.22 12.29
CA ALA A 182 13.43 24.73 11.28
C ALA A 182 13.10 23.67 10.21
N MET A 183 14.12 22.99 9.71
CA MET A 183 13.93 21.95 8.69
C MET A 183 13.14 20.75 9.25
N THR A 184 13.50 20.23 10.43
CA THR A 184 12.74 19.15 11.07
C THR A 184 11.31 19.57 11.38
N GLY A 185 11.11 20.78 11.95
CA GLY A 185 9.80 21.28 12.34
C GLY A 185 8.86 21.43 11.15
N ILE A 186 9.31 22.05 10.05
CA ILE A 186 8.49 22.26 8.85
C ILE A 186 8.14 20.92 8.19
N PHE A 187 9.14 20.06 7.92
CA PHE A 187 8.87 18.83 7.19
C PHE A 187 8.16 17.78 8.06
N ALA A 188 8.41 17.72 9.37
CA ALA A 188 7.63 16.89 10.27
C ALA A 188 6.17 17.39 10.40
N MET A 189 5.94 18.70 10.39
CA MET A 189 4.60 19.28 10.36
C MET A 189 3.83 18.83 9.09
N LEU A 190 4.44 18.96 7.91
CA LEU A 190 3.84 18.51 6.64
C LEU A 190 3.64 17.01 6.60
N GLN A 191 4.59 16.22 7.15
CA GLN A 191 4.49 14.77 7.26
C GLN A 191 3.29 14.36 8.13
N LEU A 192 3.06 15.02 9.26
CA LEU A 192 1.91 14.75 10.12
C LEU A 192 0.60 15.22 9.49
N ALA A 193 0.62 16.36 8.76
CA ALA A 193 -0.54 16.86 8.01
C ALA A 193 -1.01 15.88 6.92
N ALA A 194 -0.10 15.08 6.34
CA ALA A 194 -0.45 14.01 5.40
C ALA A 194 -1.28 12.87 6.04
N ASN A 195 -1.50 12.90 7.35
CA ASN A 195 -2.38 12.02 8.12
C ASN A 195 -2.17 10.51 7.86
N HIS A 196 -0.90 10.08 7.69
CA HIS A 196 -0.55 8.66 7.57
C HIS A 196 0.41 8.23 8.70
N PRO A 197 -0.12 7.97 9.92
CA PRO A 197 0.68 7.70 11.12
C PRO A 197 1.64 6.51 10.99
N GLN A 198 1.26 5.47 10.25
CA GLN A 198 2.05 4.25 10.06
C GLN A 198 3.42 4.54 9.44
N MET A 199 3.49 5.41 8.43
CA MET A 199 4.76 5.77 7.79
C MET A 199 5.65 6.58 8.75
N SER A 200 5.07 7.50 9.50
CA SER A 200 5.79 8.26 10.54
C SER A 200 6.34 7.35 11.63
N TYR A 201 5.57 6.35 12.04
CA TYR A 201 5.94 5.35 13.03
C TYR A 201 7.12 4.48 12.54
N TYR A 202 7.08 4.01 11.31
CA TYR A 202 8.17 3.21 10.76
C TYR A 202 9.47 4.01 10.64
N PHE A 203 9.41 5.24 10.19
CA PHE A 203 10.61 6.07 10.10
C PHE A 203 11.12 6.59 11.46
N PHE A 204 10.30 6.49 12.51
CA PHE A 204 10.81 6.68 13.88
C PHE A 204 11.94 5.67 14.20
N PHE A 205 11.86 4.42 13.76
CA PHE A 205 12.95 3.44 13.93
C PHE A 205 14.23 3.89 13.23
N VAL A 206 14.13 4.46 12.02
CA VAL A 206 15.30 5.01 11.31
C VAL A 206 15.90 6.18 12.08
N MET A 207 15.07 7.14 12.50
CA MET A 207 15.53 8.30 13.26
C MET A 207 16.15 7.90 14.61
N ALA A 208 15.58 6.92 15.30
CA ALA A 208 16.11 6.38 16.55
C ALA A 208 17.46 5.70 16.33
N ALA A 209 17.59 4.84 15.32
CA ALA A 209 18.85 4.18 14.99
C ALA A 209 19.97 5.18 14.64
N MET A 210 19.63 6.22 13.84
CA MET A 210 20.57 7.30 13.50
C MET A 210 20.95 8.11 14.74
N SER A 211 19.99 8.42 15.62
CA SER A 211 20.23 9.13 16.88
C SER A 211 21.18 8.33 17.81
N LEU A 212 20.99 7.01 17.89
CA LEU A 212 21.88 6.11 18.62
C LEU A 212 23.28 6.07 18.02
N ALA A 213 23.42 6.13 16.69
CA ALA A 213 24.71 6.26 16.04
C ALA A 213 25.42 7.57 16.41
N TYR A 214 24.68 8.69 16.46
CA TYR A 214 25.21 9.98 16.93
C TYR A 214 25.52 9.97 18.43
N LEU A 215 24.72 9.31 19.25
CA LEU A 215 24.97 9.09 20.68
C LEU A 215 26.31 8.37 20.89
N TRP A 216 26.52 7.27 20.19
CA TRP A 216 27.77 6.50 20.26
C TRP A 216 28.99 7.36 19.85
N GLN A 217 28.86 8.15 18.78
CA GLN A 217 29.91 9.06 18.34
C GLN A 217 30.18 10.16 19.38
N ALA A 218 29.13 10.73 19.97
CA ALA A 218 29.23 11.76 20.98
C ALA A 218 29.86 11.24 22.28
N TRP A 219 29.48 10.04 22.71
CA TRP A 219 30.03 9.37 23.86
C TRP A 219 31.53 9.10 23.69
N ARG A 220 31.94 8.51 22.57
CA ARG A 220 33.35 8.26 22.25
C ARG A 220 34.18 9.55 22.13
N ALA A 221 33.58 10.64 21.72
CA ALA A 221 34.26 11.94 21.57
C ALA A 221 34.18 12.83 22.82
N GLY A 222 33.54 12.38 23.91
CA GLY A 222 33.36 13.20 25.12
C GLY A 222 32.43 14.41 24.91
N ARG A 223 31.52 14.34 23.94
CA ARG A 223 30.65 15.48 23.52
C ARG A 223 29.17 15.26 23.86
N MET A 224 28.87 14.58 24.95
CA MET A 224 27.49 14.25 25.35
C MET A 224 26.56 15.48 25.46
N ARG A 225 27.07 16.62 25.96
CA ARG A 225 26.26 17.86 26.05
C ARG A 225 25.73 18.29 24.67
N ARG A 226 26.53 18.13 23.60
CA ARG A 226 26.10 18.49 22.23
C ARG A 226 24.98 17.57 21.74
N TRP A 227 25.10 16.29 22.03
CA TRP A 227 24.05 15.31 21.68
C TRP A 227 22.76 15.62 22.44
N LEU A 228 22.81 15.87 23.76
CA LEU A 228 21.66 16.23 24.58
C LEU A 228 20.99 17.53 24.09
N THR A 229 21.79 18.56 23.78
CA THR A 229 21.26 19.81 23.23
C THR A 229 20.56 19.60 21.89
N ALA A 230 21.16 18.81 20.97
CA ALA A 230 20.55 18.51 19.68
C ALA A 230 19.24 17.75 19.85
N THR A 231 19.21 16.76 20.74
CA THR A 231 18.00 15.95 21.03
C THR A 231 16.89 16.83 21.64
N ALA A 232 17.24 17.75 22.56
CA ALA A 232 16.26 18.66 23.16
C ALA A 232 15.69 19.64 22.10
N VAL A 233 16.54 20.15 21.20
CA VAL A 233 16.10 21.01 20.08
C VAL A 233 15.18 20.27 19.12
N LEU A 234 15.53 19.02 18.78
CA LEU A 234 14.69 18.15 17.92
C LEU A 234 13.36 17.81 18.59
N ALA A 235 13.36 17.53 19.90
CA ALA A 235 12.14 17.33 20.64
C ALA A 235 11.23 18.58 20.61
N GLY A 236 11.81 19.77 20.81
CA GLY A 236 11.08 21.03 20.67
C GLY A 236 10.50 21.24 19.26
N ALA A 237 11.27 20.96 18.21
CA ALA A 237 10.80 21.05 16.83
C ALA A 237 9.67 20.02 16.55
N GLY A 238 9.79 18.81 17.07
CA GLY A 238 8.76 17.79 16.98
C GLY A 238 7.47 18.18 17.71
N LEU A 239 7.58 18.74 18.92
CA LEU A 239 6.42 19.24 19.66
C LEU A 239 5.71 20.37 18.93
N LEU A 240 6.44 21.27 18.25
CA LEU A 240 5.84 22.31 17.42
C LEU A 240 5.12 21.72 16.20
N ALA A 241 5.70 20.70 15.57
CA ALA A 241 5.06 20.00 14.46
C ALA A 241 3.77 19.28 14.89
N VAL A 242 3.77 18.62 16.05
CA VAL A 242 2.58 18.02 16.66
C VAL A 242 1.57 19.11 17.03
N GLY A 243 2.00 20.23 17.63
CA GLY A 243 1.13 21.34 17.99
C GLY A 243 0.41 21.97 16.79
N ALA A 244 1.10 22.09 15.65
CA ALA A 244 0.49 22.59 14.40
C ALA A 244 -0.60 21.67 13.85
N ASN A 245 -0.55 20.36 14.15
CA ASN A 245 -1.52 19.34 13.75
C ASN A 245 -2.43 18.90 14.90
N ALA A 246 -2.41 19.60 16.04
CA ALA A 246 -3.10 19.16 17.25
C ALA A 246 -4.61 18.89 17.05
N PRO A 247 -5.38 19.71 16.31
CA PRO A 247 -6.81 19.43 16.09
C PRO A 247 -7.03 18.09 15.36
N SER A 248 -6.30 17.85 14.28
CA SER A 248 -6.42 16.61 13.50
C SER A 248 -5.99 15.39 14.33
N LEU A 249 -4.86 15.48 15.03
CA LEU A 249 -4.33 14.40 15.86
C LEU A 249 -5.23 14.08 17.03
N TYR A 250 -5.76 15.11 17.70
CA TYR A 250 -6.67 14.94 18.83
C TYR A 250 -7.99 14.29 18.39
N ASN A 251 -8.62 14.80 17.35
CA ASN A 251 -9.86 14.23 16.82
C ASN A 251 -9.66 12.77 16.37
N THR A 252 -8.54 12.48 15.67
CA THR A 252 -8.21 11.11 15.27
C THR A 252 -8.01 10.20 16.49
N TYR A 253 -7.30 10.69 17.52
CA TYR A 253 -7.07 9.93 18.74
C TYR A 253 -8.37 9.62 19.48
N GLU A 254 -9.22 10.63 19.72
CA GLU A 254 -10.51 10.42 20.39
C GLU A 254 -11.40 9.46 19.61
N TYR A 255 -11.52 9.69 18.29
CA TYR A 255 -12.36 8.82 17.46
C TYR A 255 -11.81 7.39 17.34
N SER A 256 -10.49 7.21 17.38
CA SER A 256 -9.89 5.87 17.30
C SER A 256 -10.33 4.93 18.43
N LYS A 257 -10.75 5.48 19.57
CA LYS A 257 -11.28 4.73 20.70
C LYS A 257 -12.63 4.07 20.40
N GLU A 258 -13.39 4.66 19.50
CA GLU A 258 -14.74 4.21 19.11
C GLU A 258 -14.73 3.39 17.80
N THR A 259 -13.57 3.23 17.16
CA THR A 259 -13.48 2.52 15.88
C THR A 259 -13.09 1.05 16.06
N LYS A 260 -13.22 0.26 14.98
CA LYS A 260 -12.76 -1.14 14.94
C LYS A 260 -11.27 -1.37 15.29
N ARG A 261 -10.51 -0.29 15.53
CA ARG A 261 -9.14 -0.34 16.06
C ARG A 261 -9.08 -0.38 17.60
N SER A 262 -10.23 -0.26 18.26
CA SER A 262 -10.42 -0.49 19.69
C SER A 262 -10.91 -1.92 19.95
N GLN A 263 -11.03 -2.30 21.23
CA GLN A 263 -11.65 -3.56 21.60
C GLN A 263 -13.17 -3.45 21.52
N SER A 264 -13.84 -4.53 21.09
CA SER A 264 -15.30 -4.63 21.20
C SER A 264 -15.74 -4.57 22.66
N GLU A 265 -16.86 -3.91 22.93
CA GLU A 265 -17.52 -3.93 24.24
C GLU A 265 -18.19 -5.29 24.52
N LEU A 266 -18.42 -6.09 23.47
CA LEU A 266 -18.96 -7.44 23.59
C LEU A 266 -17.86 -8.40 24.07
N THR A 267 -18.01 -8.93 25.27
CA THR A 267 -17.06 -9.86 25.90
C THR A 267 -17.57 -11.30 25.91
N THR A 268 -18.86 -11.52 25.65
CA THR A 268 -19.44 -12.85 25.49
C THR A 268 -19.52 -13.20 24.02
N ASP A 269 -18.81 -14.23 23.63
CA ASP A 269 -19.08 -14.96 22.39
C ASP A 269 -20.42 -15.69 22.54
N ALA A 270 -21.54 -15.03 22.20
CA ALA A 270 -22.83 -15.70 22.05
C ALA A 270 -22.84 -16.64 20.82
N ALA A 271 -21.76 -16.68 20.08
CA ALA A 271 -21.33 -17.75 19.18
C ALA A 271 -19.88 -18.05 19.52
N ALA A 272 -19.60 -18.54 20.72
CA ALA A 272 -18.41 -19.33 20.90
C ALA A 272 -18.55 -20.51 19.94
N PRO A 273 -17.72 -20.64 18.88
CA PRO A 273 -17.57 -21.91 18.23
C PRO A 273 -17.22 -22.90 19.34
N ALA A 274 -17.84 -24.06 19.32
CA ALA A 274 -17.59 -25.14 20.25
C ALA A 274 -16.09 -25.31 20.45
N ALA A 275 -15.63 -25.20 21.69
CA ALA A 275 -14.25 -25.22 22.14
C ALA A 275 -13.37 -24.17 21.42
N ALA A 276 -12.93 -23.16 22.19
CA ALA A 276 -11.89 -22.24 21.69
C ALA A 276 -10.78 -23.08 21.07
N ASP A 277 -10.53 -22.87 19.77
CA ASP A 277 -9.41 -23.49 19.10
C ASP A 277 -8.15 -23.14 19.91
N PRO A 278 -7.48 -24.12 20.54
CA PRO A 278 -6.30 -23.82 21.34
C PRO A 278 -5.18 -23.16 20.53
N ASP A 279 -5.26 -23.23 19.18
CA ASP A 279 -4.33 -22.64 18.25
C ASP A 279 -4.76 -21.24 17.74
N ALA A 280 -5.95 -20.75 18.15
CA ALA A 280 -6.39 -19.41 17.77
C ALA A 280 -5.46 -18.33 18.32
N PRO A 281 -5.07 -17.32 17.50
CA PRO A 281 -4.19 -16.24 17.93
C PRO A 281 -4.79 -15.48 19.13
N ARG A 282 -3.94 -15.13 20.10
CA ARG A 282 -4.36 -14.34 21.28
C ARG A 282 -4.88 -12.97 20.83
N PRO A 283 -5.86 -12.39 21.55
CA PRO A 283 -6.31 -11.03 21.29
C PRO A 283 -5.14 -10.04 21.33
N THR A 284 -4.96 -9.24 20.27
CA THR A 284 -3.81 -8.31 20.15
C THR A 284 -4.01 -7.03 20.97
N GLY A 285 -5.22 -6.74 21.44
CA GLY A 285 -5.58 -5.45 22.01
C GLY A 285 -5.64 -4.30 21.00
N GLY A 286 -5.65 -4.64 19.72
CA GLY A 286 -5.71 -3.75 18.57
C GLY A 286 -6.47 -4.38 17.41
N MET A 287 -5.89 -4.33 16.22
CA MET A 287 -6.43 -5.01 15.05
C MET A 287 -6.34 -6.54 15.20
N PRO A 288 -7.25 -7.32 14.58
CA PRO A 288 -7.14 -8.77 14.52
C PRO A 288 -5.77 -9.21 13.94
N TYR A 289 -5.21 -10.28 14.51
CA TYR A 289 -3.89 -10.79 14.12
C TYR A 289 -3.79 -11.00 12.61
N GLU A 290 -4.77 -11.69 12.01
CA GLU A 290 -4.80 -11.98 10.58
C GLU A 290 -4.79 -10.71 9.71
N GLN A 291 -5.45 -9.63 10.15
CA GLN A 291 -5.43 -8.36 9.43
C GLN A 291 -4.07 -7.66 9.52
N ILE A 292 -3.32 -7.88 10.61
CA ILE A 292 -1.96 -7.32 10.75
C ILE A 292 -1.01 -8.04 9.80
N VAL A 293 -1.07 -9.39 9.75
CA VAL A 293 -0.13 -10.24 9.02
C VAL A 293 -0.63 -10.70 7.65
N GLY A 294 -1.83 -10.30 7.22
CA GLY A 294 -2.44 -10.71 5.95
C GLY A 294 -1.54 -10.47 4.74
N TRP A 295 -0.81 -9.37 4.74
CA TRP A 295 0.22 -9.02 3.74
C TRP A 295 1.61 -9.28 4.33
N SER A 296 1.97 -10.54 4.50
CA SER A 296 3.30 -10.97 4.93
C SER A 296 4.18 -11.28 3.73
N TYR A 297 5.38 -10.74 3.73
CA TYR A 297 6.35 -10.94 2.65
C TYR A 297 6.95 -12.35 2.70
N GLY A 298 7.12 -12.98 1.55
CA GLY A 298 7.79 -14.28 1.46
C GLY A 298 9.31 -14.16 1.57
N GLY A 299 9.97 -15.18 2.12
CA GLY A 299 11.44 -15.17 2.20
C GLY A 299 12.10 -15.03 0.82
N ALA A 300 11.65 -15.80 -0.17
CA ALA A 300 12.11 -15.70 -1.56
C ALA A 300 11.65 -14.41 -2.25
N GLU A 301 10.50 -13.86 -1.86
CA GLU A 301 9.99 -12.60 -2.37
C GLU A 301 10.90 -11.40 -2.01
N SER A 302 11.68 -11.50 -0.94
CA SER A 302 12.68 -10.47 -0.59
C SER A 302 13.72 -10.24 -1.69
N PHE A 303 13.90 -11.17 -2.61
CA PHE A 303 14.74 -10.99 -3.79
C PHE A 303 14.09 -10.11 -4.87
N SER A 304 12.82 -9.71 -4.72
CA SER A 304 12.19 -8.72 -5.61
C SER A 304 12.90 -7.36 -5.56
N LEU A 305 13.58 -7.04 -4.45
CA LEU A 305 14.46 -5.88 -4.37
C LEU A 305 15.52 -5.84 -5.48
N LEU A 306 15.91 -7.01 -6.00
CA LEU A 306 16.93 -7.22 -7.03
C LEU A 306 16.34 -7.68 -8.38
N ILE A 307 15.33 -8.53 -8.37
CA ILE A 307 14.67 -9.14 -9.53
C ILE A 307 13.16 -8.90 -9.38
N PRO A 308 12.56 -7.92 -10.08
CA PRO A 308 11.17 -7.50 -9.83
C PRO A 308 10.18 -8.66 -9.79
N ASP A 309 10.13 -9.48 -10.82
CA ASP A 309 9.13 -10.54 -10.97
C ASP A 309 9.59 -11.90 -10.43
N ILE A 310 10.45 -11.92 -9.38
CA ILE A 310 10.92 -13.18 -8.76
C ILE A 310 9.76 -14.03 -8.19
N LYS A 311 8.65 -13.39 -7.84
CA LYS A 311 7.38 -14.00 -7.43
C LYS A 311 6.21 -13.55 -8.32
N GLY A 312 6.51 -13.21 -9.58
CA GLY A 312 5.56 -12.65 -10.53
C GLY A 312 5.33 -11.15 -10.31
N GLY A 313 4.49 -10.57 -11.11
CA GLY A 313 4.19 -9.15 -11.07
C GLY A 313 3.07 -8.80 -10.08
N ALA A 314 2.02 -8.15 -10.55
CA ALA A 314 0.83 -7.82 -9.76
C ALA A 314 -0.22 -8.92 -9.83
N SER A 315 -1.04 -9.04 -8.79
CA SER A 315 -2.30 -9.83 -8.82
C SER A 315 -3.39 -9.09 -9.59
N ALA A 316 -3.42 -7.78 -9.42
CA ALA A 316 -4.30 -6.86 -10.14
C ALA A 316 -3.60 -5.52 -10.33
N ARG A 317 -4.00 -4.75 -11.35
CA ARG A 317 -3.49 -3.39 -11.60
C ARG A 317 -4.59 -2.48 -12.15
N PRO A 318 -4.47 -1.17 -12.00
CA PRO A 318 -5.40 -0.23 -12.62
C PRO A 318 -5.21 -0.24 -14.15
N GLU A 319 -6.29 -0.48 -14.91
CA GLU A 319 -6.30 -0.50 -16.37
C GLU A 319 -7.66 -0.01 -16.87
N GLY A 320 -7.67 0.99 -17.78
CA GLY A 320 -8.91 1.53 -18.38
C GLY A 320 -9.94 2.00 -17.36
N GLY A 321 -9.50 2.20 -16.12
CA GLY A 321 -10.36 2.70 -15.06
C GLY A 321 -10.93 1.66 -14.11
N SER A 322 -10.51 0.41 -14.18
CA SER A 322 -10.89 -0.65 -13.24
C SER A 322 -9.66 -1.34 -12.71
N MET A 323 -9.76 -1.97 -11.55
CA MET A 323 -8.75 -2.92 -11.10
C MET A 323 -8.93 -4.21 -11.88
N VAL A 324 -7.98 -4.51 -12.74
CA VAL A 324 -8.04 -5.66 -13.63
C VAL A 324 -7.15 -6.76 -13.08
N HIS A 325 -7.73 -7.97 -13.01
CA HIS A 325 -7.00 -9.17 -12.62
C HIS A 325 -5.88 -9.48 -13.61
N MET A 326 -4.70 -9.74 -13.10
CA MET A 326 -3.51 -10.06 -13.89
C MET A 326 -3.34 -11.56 -14.03
N GLY A 327 -4.19 -12.16 -14.87
CA GLY A 327 -4.13 -13.58 -15.19
C GLY A 327 -2.91 -13.95 -16.02
N LEU A 328 -2.57 -15.23 -16.03
CA LEU A 328 -1.47 -15.76 -16.86
C LEU A 328 -1.78 -15.72 -18.36
N ASP A 329 -3.06 -15.67 -18.73
CA ASP A 329 -3.54 -15.49 -20.11
C ASP A 329 -3.03 -14.17 -20.77
N ARG A 330 -2.70 -13.17 -19.95
CA ARG A 330 -2.16 -11.89 -20.39
C ARG A 330 -0.67 -11.91 -20.74
N LEU A 331 0.02 -12.98 -20.41
CA LEU A 331 1.44 -13.12 -20.74
C LEU A 331 1.65 -13.47 -22.20
N PRO A 332 2.69 -12.92 -22.86
CA PRO A 332 2.97 -13.21 -24.27
C PRO A 332 3.07 -14.70 -24.60
N GLY A 333 3.61 -15.52 -23.69
CA GLY A 333 3.74 -16.96 -23.84
C GLY A 333 2.42 -17.72 -23.74
N ALA A 334 1.34 -17.14 -23.22
CA ALA A 334 0.05 -17.79 -23.06
C ALA A 334 -0.59 -18.22 -24.39
N SER A 335 -0.31 -17.50 -25.47
CA SER A 335 -0.80 -17.82 -26.81
C SER A 335 -0.37 -19.21 -27.31
N ALA A 336 0.73 -19.76 -26.80
CA ALA A 336 1.20 -21.11 -27.14
C ALA A 336 0.23 -22.21 -26.67
N TYR A 337 -0.63 -21.90 -25.71
CA TYR A 337 -1.62 -22.82 -25.13
C TYR A 337 -3.02 -22.63 -25.72
N SER A 338 -3.19 -21.76 -26.73
CA SER A 338 -4.48 -21.52 -27.38
C SER A 338 -5.06 -22.86 -27.93
N GLY A 339 -6.34 -23.12 -27.65
CA GLY A 339 -7.02 -24.36 -28.03
C GLY A 339 -6.74 -25.56 -27.13
N GLN A 340 -5.92 -25.44 -26.10
CA GLN A 340 -5.70 -26.46 -25.08
C GLN A 340 -6.62 -26.21 -23.86
N PRO A 341 -7.00 -27.23 -23.09
CA PRO A 341 -7.84 -27.04 -21.88
C PRO A 341 -7.26 -26.04 -20.88
N VAL A 342 -5.94 -26.02 -20.72
CA VAL A 342 -5.25 -25.08 -19.82
C VAL A 342 -5.50 -23.61 -20.15
N ALA A 343 -5.74 -23.26 -21.41
CA ALA A 343 -6.04 -21.89 -21.81
C ALA A 343 -7.26 -21.31 -21.07
N GLN A 344 -8.20 -22.17 -20.65
CA GLN A 344 -9.38 -21.76 -19.90
C GLN A 344 -9.09 -21.58 -18.40
N LEU A 345 -8.00 -22.18 -17.88
CA LEU A 345 -7.55 -22.05 -16.50
C LEU A 345 -6.69 -20.78 -16.30
N LEU A 346 -5.87 -20.41 -17.30
CA LEU A 346 -4.91 -19.30 -17.20
C LEU A 346 -5.51 -17.96 -16.76
N PRO A 347 -6.73 -17.54 -17.16
CA PRO A 347 -7.34 -16.30 -16.70
C PRO A 347 -7.59 -16.23 -15.18
N TYR A 348 -7.72 -17.37 -14.53
CA TYR A 348 -7.98 -17.48 -13.09
C TYR A 348 -6.70 -17.58 -12.26
N MET A 349 -5.55 -17.86 -12.89
CA MET A 349 -4.25 -17.97 -12.25
C MET A 349 -3.53 -16.61 -12.32
N THR A 350 -3.21 -16.00 -11.17
CA THR A 350 -2.53 -14.69 -11.17
C THR A 350 -1.08 -14.79 -11.62
N GLN A 351 -0.53 -13.68 -12.15
CA GLN A 351 0.91 -13.57 -12.40
C GLN A 351 1.70 -13.67 -11.10
N TYR A 352 1.20 -13.06 -10.03
CA TYR A 352 1.76 -13.15 -8.68
C TYR A 352 1.55 -14.55 -8.10
N PHE A 353 2.61 -15.17 -7.58
CA PHE A 353 2.61 -16.53 -7.04
C PHE A 353 3.36 -16.62 -5.72
N ASN A 354 2.79 -16.01 -4.69
CA ASN A 354 3.20 -16.13 -3.30
C ASN A 354 1.95 -16.33 -2.42
N ASP A 355 2.14 -16.64 -1.14
CA ASP A 355 1.06 -16.97 -0.20
C ASP A 355 0.43 -15.73 0.48
N SER A 356 0.66 -14.53 -0.05
CA SER A 356 0.04 -13.28 0.40
C SER A 356 -1.32 -13.06 -0.25
N GLU A 357 -2.18 -12.23 0.36
CA GLU A 357 -3.53 -11.89 -0.13
C GLU A 357 -3.56 -11.24 -1.52
N GLY A 358 -2.40 -10.88 -2.05
CA GLY A 358 -2.25 -10.25 -3.36
C GLY A 358 -1.43 -8.96 -3.29
N THR A 359 -1.02 -8.47 -4.45
CA THR A 359 -0.21 -7.26 -4.57
C THR A 359 -0.51 -6.50 -5.85
N ASN A 360 -0.33 -5.18 -5.82
CA ASN A 360 -0.35 -4.32 -7.02
C ASN A 360 1.02 -4.25 -7.71
N GLY A 361 2.02 -4.94 -7.20
CA GLY A 361 3.35 -5.05 -7.77
C GLY A 361 4.44 -5.25 -6.70
N PRO A 362 5.65 -5.64 -7.12
CA PRO A 362 6.76 -5.94 -6.23
C PRO A 362 7.45 -4.68 -5.69
N VAL A 363 8.11 -4.81 -4.53
CA VAL A 363 9.04 -3.80 -4.03
C VAL A 363 10.39 -4.01 -4.72
N TYR A 364 10.76 -3.09 -5.63
CA TYR A 364 12.00 -3.14 -6.41
C TYR A 364 12.80 -1.85 -6.25
N VAL A 365 14.05 -1.95 -5.85
CA VAL A 365 14.94 -0.80 -5.63
C VAL A 365 15.97 -0.60 -6.75
N GLY A 366 16.05 -1.53 -7.69
CA GLY A 366 16.99 -1.49 -8.82
C GLY A 366 18.21 -2.39 -8.62
N ALA A 367 18.57 -3.14 -9.68
CA ALA A 367 19.68 -4.09 -9.62
C ALA A 367 21.04 -3.41 -9.32
N ILE A 368 21.31 -2.28 -9.98
CA ILE A 368 22.53 -1.49 -9.72
C ILE A 368 22.54 -0.93 -8.30
N VAL A 369 21.38 -0.49 -7.79
CA VAL A 369 21.25 0.06 -6.42
C VAL A 369 21.54 -1.02 -5.38
N CYS A 370 21.07 -2.25 -5.58
CA CYS A 370 21.40 -3.40 -4.73
C CYS A 370 22.92 -3.66 -4.67
N ALA A 371 23.59 -3.63 -5.82
CA ALA A 371 25.04 -3.81 -5.87
C ALA A 371 25.79 -2.65 -5.20
N LEU A 372 25.36 -1.41 -5.41
CA LEU A 372 25.93 -0.24 -4.75
C LEU A 372 25.65 -0.22 -3.24
N PHE A 373 24.51 -0.71 -2.79
CA PHE A 373 24.20 -0.92 -1.37
C PHE A 373 25.21 -1.88 -0.74
N LEU A 374 25.46 -3.03 -1.35
CA LEU A 374 26.47 -3.98 -0.88
C LEU A 374 27.87 -3.35 -0.89
N LEU A 375 28.20 -2.56 -1.93
CA LEU A 375 29.45 -1.78 -1.93
C LEU A 375 29.50 -0.85 -0.70
N GLY A 376 28.42 -0.13 -0.41
CA GLY A 376 28.29 0.71 0.79
C GLY A 376 28.52 -0.07 2.08
N CYS A 377 27.92 -1.25 2.20
CA CYS A 377 28.13 -2.13 3.35
C CYS A 377 29.60 -2.54 3.53
N ILE A 378 30.34 -2.69 2.45
CA ILE A 378 31.78 -3.10 2.49
C ILE A 378 32.68 -1.87 2.78
N VAL A 379 32.51 -0.76 2.03
CA VAL A 379 33.52 0.31 2.00
C VAL A 379 33.23 1.47 2.97
N VAL A 380 31.97 1.68 3.38
CA VAL A 380 31.60 2.74 4.32
C VAL A 380 32.00 2.30 5.74
N ARG A 381 32.53 3.24 6.52
CA ARG A 381 32.93 3.02 7.91
C ARG A 381 32.15 3.92 8.87
N GLY A 382 32.03 3.50 10.11
CA GLY A 382 31.44 4.29 11.19
C GLY A 382 30.07 3.80 11.65
N ALA A 383 29.57 4.36 12.76
CA ALA A 383 28.35 3.94 13.43
C ALA A 383 27.10 4.11 12.56
N MET A 384 27.07 5.15 11.70
CA MET A 384 25.92 5.42 10.84
C MET A 384 25.64 4.27 9.86
N LYS A 385 26.69 3.64 9.30
CA LYS A 385 26.52 2.45 8.45
C LYS A 385 25.78 1.34 9.20
N TRP A 386 26.22 1.05 10.43
CA TRP A 386 25.64 -0.03 11.21
C TRP A 386 24.20 0.28 11.67
N ALA A 387 23.90 1.55 11.93
CA ALA A 387 22.54 1.98 12.24
C ALA A 387 21.60 1.78 11.04
N LEU A 388 22.00 2.22 9.84
CA LEU A 388 21.22 2.05 8.62
C LEU A 388 21.08 0.57 8.25
N LEU A 389 22.16 -0.20 8.29
CA LEU A 389 22.13 -1.64 8.00
C LEU A 389 21.25 -2.39 9.02
N GLY A 390 21.40 -2.07 10.32
CA GLY A 390 20.63 -2.72 11.37
C GLY A 390 19.13 -2.48 11.23
N VAL A 391 18.71 -1.23 10.91
CA VAL A 391 17.29 -0.94 10.71
C VAL A 391 16.76 -1.53 9.38
N SER A 392 17.60 -1.67 8.35
CA SER A 392 17.22 -2.36 7.10
C SER A 392 16.94 -3.84 7.36
N VAL A 393 17.83 -4.52 8.11
CA VAL A 393 17.66 -5.94 8.47
C VAL A 393 16.42 -6.12 9.35
N LEU A 394 16.21 -5.24 10.34
CA LEU A 394 15.01 -5.25 11.16
C LEU A 394 13.74 -5.10 10.32
N ALA A 395 13.72 -4.15 9.37
CA ALA A 395 12.58 -3.92 8.49
C ALA A 395 12.30 -5.12 7.58
N LEU A 396 13.33 -5.76 7.01
CA LEU A 396 13.19 -6.99 6.24
C LEU A 396 12.58 -8.12 7.06
N LEU A 397 13.09 -8.34 8.28
CA LEU A 397 12.58 -9.39 9.16
C LEU A 397 11.12 -9.13 9.59
N LEU A 398 10.77 -7.87 9.87
CA LEU A 398 9.39 -7.48 10.22
C LEU A 398 8.44 -7.58 9.03
N ALA A 399 8.90 -7.32 7.81
CA ALA A 399 8.10 -7.48 6.60
C ALA A 399 7.70 -8.94 6.33
N LEU A 400 8.50 -9.90 6.81
CA LEU A 400 8.17 -11.33 6.70
C LEU A 400 6.90 -11.72 7.48
N GLY A 401 6.45 -10.91 8.45
CA GLY A 401 5.21 -11.11 9.17
C GLY A 401 5.05 -12.54 9.71
N ARG A 402 4.05 -13.29 9.21
CA ARG A 402 3.80 -14.69 9.58
C ARG A 402 4.99 -15.62 9.31
N ASN A 403 5.86 -15.26 8.35
CA ASN A 403 7.06 -16.04 8.04
C ASN A 403 8.22 -15.77 9.03
N CYS A 404 8.03 -14.86 10.02
CA CYS A 404 8.96 -14.58 11.12
C CYS A 404 8.17 -14.32 12.42
N GLU A 405 7.34 -15.28 12.82
CA GLU A 405 6.34 -15.16 13.89
C GLU A 405 6.93 -14.65 15.20
N TRP A 406 8.04 -15.21 15.66
CA TRP A 406 8.65 -14.85 16.95
C TRP A 406 8.94 -13.35 17.09
N LEU A 407 9.38 -12.71 16.00
CA LEU A 407 9.67 -11.28 15.99
C LEU A 407 8.38 -10.46 15.81
N THR A 408 7.48 -10.93 14.97
CA THR A 408 6.19 -10.31 14.71
C THR A 408 5.34 -10.30 15.97
N ASP A 409 5.27 -11.41 16.69
CA ASP A 409 4.57 -11.53 17.97
C ASP A 409 5.18 -10.63 19.04
N LEU A 410 6.52 -10.60 19.13
CA LEU A 410 7.20 -9.67 20.03
C LEU A 410 6.76 -8.22 19.78
N MET A 411 6.62 -7.82 18.50
CA MET A 411 6.20 -6.47 18.15
C MET A 411 4.70 -6.26 18.39
N ILE A 412 3.86 -7.19 18.00
CA ILE A 412 2.39 -7.08 18.15
C ILE A 412 1.99 -6.98 19.63
N TYR A 413 2.55 -7.84 20.47
CA TYR A 413 2.11 -7.97 21.88
C TYR A 413 2.88 -7.09 22.85
N HIS A 414 4.09 -6.64 22.51
CA HIS A 414 4.96 -5.94 23.47
C HIS A 414 5.43 -4.57 23.00
N PHE A 415 5.38 -4.27 21.71
CA PHE A 415 5.85 -2.97 21.24
C PHE A 415 4.68 -1.97 21.10
N PRO A 416 4.80 -0.75 21.68
CA PRO A 416 3.69 0.20 21.69
C PRO A 416 3.17 0.53 20.29
N LEU A 417 1.84 0.50 20.12
CA LEU A 417 1.12 0.89 18.91
C LEU A 417 1.34 0.01 17.67
N TYR A 418 2.23 -0.99 17.70
CA TYR A 418 2.47 -1.84 16.54
C TYR A 418 1.20 -2.60 16.10
N ASN A 419 0.40 -3.06 17.06
CA ASN A 419 -0.88 -3.74 16.87
C ASN A 419 -2.02 -2.85 16.31
N LYS A 420 -1.76 -1.56 16.03
CA LYS A 420 -2.74 -0.63 15.45
C LYS A 420 -2.60 -0.50 13.94
N PHE A 421 -1.57 -1.10 13.34
CA PHE A 421 -1.26 -1.02 11.92
C PHE A 421 -1.43 -2.38 11.25
N ARG A 422 -1.86 -2.35 9.98
CA ARG A 422 -2.00 -3.53 9.12
C ARG A 422 -0.91 -3.56 8.05
N ALA A 423 -0.83 -4.68 7.31
CA ALA A 423 0.07 -4.85 6.17
C ALA A 423 1.53 -4.60 6.57
N VAL A 424 2.09 -5.57 7.31
CA VAL A 424 3.45 -5.50 7.85
C VAL A 424 4.51 -5.28 6.77
N GLU A 425 4.29 -5.74 5.54
CA GLU A 425 5.16 -5.52 4.37
C GLU A 425 5.46 -4.04 4.11
N SER A 426 4.51 -3.14 4.45
CA SER A 426 4.68 -1.70 4.25
C SER A 426 5.90 -1.11 4.96
N ILE A 427 6.51 -1.83 5.91
CA ILE A 427 7.76 -1.44 6.58
C ILE A 427 8.96 -1.49 5.62
N LEU A 428 8.84 -2.14 4.45
CA LEU A 428 9.90 -2.18 3.42
C LEU A 428 10.26 -0.79 2.88
N VAL A 429 9.42 0.23 3.06
CA VAL A 429 9.78 1.64 2.78
C VAL A 429 11.07 2.08 3.50
N ILE A 430 11.40 1.45 4.65
CA ILE A 430 12.69 1.65 5.34
C ILE A 430 13.84 1.10 4.48
N VAL A 431 13.66 -0.07 3.89
CA VAL A 431 14.67 -0.72 3.03
C VAL A 431 14.87 0.10 1.76
N GLU A 432 13.77 0.53 1.14
CA GLU A 432 13.81 1.42 -0.03
C GLU A 432 14.51 2.75 0.25
N PHE A 433 14.42 3.28 1.47
CA PHE A 433 15.16 4.47 1.89
C PHE A 433 16.64 4.19 2.18
N THR A 434 16.91 3.15 2.95
CA THR A 434 18.27 2.90 3.47
C THR A 434 19.20 2.32 2.41
N MET A 435 18.68 1.52 1.47
CA MET A 435 19.50 0.95 0.40
C MET A 435 20.06 2.01 -0.55
N PRO A 436 19.26 2.93 -1.15
CA PRO A 436 19.80 4.03 -1.94
C PRO A 436 20.75 4.93 -1.14
N LEU A 437 20.45 5.17 0.15
CA LEU A 437 21.27 6.02 1.00
C LEU A 437 22.67 5.40 1.21
N LEU A 438 22.76 4.11 1.56
CA LEU A 438 24.02 3.41 1.68
C LEU A 438 24.73 3.21 0.33
N ALA A 439 23.98 3.01 -0.75
CA ALA A 439 24.50 2.96 -2.12
C ALA A 439 25.22 4.28 -2.49
N VAL A 440 24.57 5.42 -2.23
CA VAL A 440 25.15 6.75 -2.43
C VAL A 440 26.40 6.97 -1.56
N MET A 441 26.36 6.57 -0.28
CA MET A 441 27.52 6.66 0.60
C MET A 441 28.67 5.80 0.09
N GLY A 442 28.40 4.60 -0.39
CA GLY A 442 29.39 3.70 -1.00
C GLY A 442 30.01 4.28 -2.28
N LEU A 443 29.18 4.78 -3.18
CA LEU A 443 29.60 5.43 -4.41
C LEU A 443 30.43 6.69 -4.13
N GLN A 444 29.97 7.54 -3.22
CA GLN A 444 30.73 8.74 -2.80
C GLN A 444 32.07 8.37 -2.21
N ARG A 445 32.19 7.29 -1.40
CA ARG A 445 33.46 6.80 -0.87
C ARG A 445 34.38 6.30 -1.99
N LEU A 446 33.83 5.59 -2.99
CA LEU A 446 34.57 5.13 -4.16
C LEU A 446 35.16 6.30 -4.94
N LEU A 447 34.37 7.37 -5.14
CA LEU A 447 34.78 8.56 -5.91
C LEU A 447 35.77 9.44 -5.16
N THR A 448 35.81 9.37 -3.82
CA THR A 448 36.74 10.15 -2.98
C THR A 448 37.98 9.33 -2.58
N ALA A 449 38.11 8.09 -3.04
CA ALA A 449 39.27 7.26 -2.80
C ALA A 449 40.54 7.90 -3.44
N SER A 450 41.63 7.92 -2.71
CA SER A 450 42.93 8.32 -3.22
C SER A 450 43.42 7.35 -4.32
N ASP A 451 44.38 7.77 -5.14
CA ASP A 451 44.89 6.91 -6.22
C ASP A 451 45.46 5.59 -5.69
N ALA A 452 46.09 5.61 -4.51
CA ALA A 452 46.57 4.41 -3.83
C ALA A 452 45.46 3.47 -3.37
N GLU A 453 44.33 4.04 -2.92
CA GLU A 453 43.17 3.26 -2.49
C GLU A 453 42.33 2.72 -3.67
N ARG A 454 42.35 3.36 -4.83
CA ARG A 454 41.52 2.97 -6.00
C ARG A 454 41.77 1.53 -6.44
N GLN A 455 43.01 1.08 -6.45
CA GLN A 455 43.33 -0.32 -6.80
C GLN A 455 42.73 -1.31 -5.77
N SER A 456 42.69 -0.94 -4.50
CA SER A 456 42.10 -1.77 -3.44
C SER A 456 40.58 -1.82 -3.54
N MET A 457 39.91 -0.82 -4.15
CA MET A 457 38.45 -0.76 -4.34
C MET A 457 37.92 -1.75 -5.40
N MET A 458 38.78 -2.33 -6.24
CA MET A 458 38.36 -3.30 -7.27
C MET A 458 37.79 -4.58 -6.64
N ARG A 459 38.38 -5.09 -5.56
CA ARG A 459 37.86 -6.28 -4.85
C ARG A 459 36.48 -6.06 -4.24
N PRO A 460 36.24 -5.00 -3.45
CA PRO A 460 34.89 -4.63 -3.02
C PRO A 460 33.89 -4.51 -4.17
N LEU A 461 34.28 -3.90 -5.28
CA LEU A 461 33.44 -3.75 -6.46
C LEU A 461 33.06 -5.12 -7.08
N ILE A 462 34.02 -6.02 -7.23
CA ILE A 462 33.76 -7.37 -7.75
C ILE A 462 32.81 -8.14 -6.84
N ILE A 463 32.99 -8.07 -5.52
CA ILE A 463 32.12 -8.78 -4.57
C ILE A 463 30.71 -8.21 -4.59
N SER A 464 30.57 -6.88 -4.56
CA SER A 464 29.28 -6.20 -4.48
C SER A 464 28.42 -6.35 -5.73
N PHE A 465 29.02 -6.47 -6.92
CA PHE A 465 28.31 -6.73 -8.17
C PHE A 465 28.24 -8.22 -8.50
N GLY A 466 29.27 -9.00 -8.15
CA GLY A 466 29.34 -10.42 -8.45
C GLY A 466 28.33 -11.25 -7.68
N LEU A 467 28.07 -10.92 -6.40
CA LEU A 467 27.09 -11.65 -5.59
C LEU A 467 25.65 -11.49 -6.12
N PRO A 468 25.13 -10.27 -6.36
CA PRO A 468 23.80 -10.11 -7.00
C PRO A 468 23.74 -10.71 -8.42
N LEU A 469 24.81 -10.60 -9.19
CA LEU A 469 24.88 -11.21 -10.53
C LEU A 469 24.74 -12.74 -10.44
N LEU A 470 25.42 -13.37 -9.48
CA LEU A 470 25.26 -14.81 -9.23
C LEU A 470 23.82 -15.18 -8.88
N VAL A 471 23.17 -14.42 -8.02
CA VAL A 471 21.75 -14.62 -7.67
C VAL A 471 20.88 -14.54 -8.93
N CYS A 472 21.06 -13.53 -9.77
CA CYS A 472 20.33 -13.38 -11.04
C CYS A 472 20.58 -14.57 -11.99
N LEU A 473 21.81 -15.04 -12.11
CA LEU A 473 22.12 -16.19 -12.98
C LEU A 473 21.51 -17.49 -12.46
N VAL A 474 21.48 -17.68 -11.12
CA VAL A 474 20.79 -18.83 -10.52
C VAL A 474 19.28 -18.74 -10.76
N ALA A 475 18.67 -17.56 -10.60
CA ALA A 475 17.25 -17.36 -10.84
C ALA A 475 16.88 -17.57 -12.32
N ALA A 476 17.76 -17.17 -13.25
CA ALA A 476 17.57 -17.41 -14.69
C ALA A 476 17.71 -18.89 -15.07
N ALA A 477 18.65 -19.60 -14.48
CA ALA A 477 18.93 -21.00 -14.82
C ALA A 477 18.00 -21.99 -14.11
N ALA A 478 17.64 -21.71 -12.86
CA ALA A 478 16.86 -22.59 -11.98
C ALA A 478 15.89 -21.78 -11.11
N PRO A 479 14.83 -21.17 -11.70
CA PRO A 479 13.89 -20.32 -10.95
C PRO A 479 13.19 -21.07 -9.80
N SER A 480 13.00 -22.38 -9.91
CA SER A 480 12.41 -23.23 -8.86
C SER A 480 13.18 -23.24 -7.53
N VAL A 481 14.45 -22.82 -7.52
CA VAL A 481 15.23 -22.62 -6.27
C VAL A 481 14.59 -21.55 -5.38
N PHE A 482 13.88 -20.60 -5.96
CA PHE A 482 13.16 -19.52 -5.25
C PHE A 482 11.73 -19.91 -4.87
N GLY A 483 11.34 -21.18 -5.02
CA GLY A 483 10.07 -21.74 -4.59
C GLY A 483 9.20 -22.23 -5.72
N SER A 484 8.07 -22.84 -5.36
CA SER A 484 7.08 -23.36 -6.30
C SER A 484 6.46 -22.23 -7.12
N ALA A 485 6.18 -22.52 -8.38
CA ALA A 485 5.34 -21.67 -9.23
C ALA A 485 3.84 -21.89 -9.00
N ILE A 486 3.45 -22.88 -8.21
CA ILE A 486 2.06 -23.16 -7.88
C ILE A 486 1.88 -22.99 -6.37
N THR A 487 0.91 -22.15 -6.00
CA THR A 487 0.57 -21.82 -4.61
C THR A 487 -0.62 -22.63 -4.11
N GLU A 488 -0.85 -22.61 -2.80
CA GLU A 488 -2.08 -23.15 -2.17
C GLU A 488 -3.33 -22.46 -2.71
N GLN A 489 -3.26 -21.15 -2.94
CA GLN A 489 -4.33 -20.36 -3.55
C GLN A 489 -4.69 -20.85 -4.96
N ASP A 490 -3.70 -21.19 -5.78
CA ASP A 490 -3.94 -21.75 -7.11
C ASP A 490 -4.67 -23.10 -7.04
N ARG A 491 -4.29 -23.94 -6.07
CA ARG A 491 -4.96 -25.23 -5.83
C ARG A 491 -6.40 -25.02 -5.43
N ALA A 492 -6.65 -24.15 -4.45
CA ALA A 492 -7.99 -23.83 -4.00
C ALA A 492 -8.86 -23.25 -5.13
N THR A 493 -8.30 -22.35 -5.96
CA THR A 493 -8.99 -21.79 -7.13
C THR A 493 -9.32 -22.87 -8.15
N SER A 494 -8.38 -23.76 -8.46
CA SER A 494 -8.59 -24.88 -9.37
C SER A 494 -9.69 -25.82 -8.85
N GLU A 495 -9.69 -26.16 -7.57
CA GLU A 495 -10.71 -27.00 -6.94
C GLU A 495 -12.10 -26.34 -6.96
N ALA A 496 -12.19 -25.06 -6.65
CA ALA A 496 -13.45 -24.31 -6.71
C ALA A 496 -14.05 -24.31 -8.13
N ILE A 497 -13.21 -24.06 -9.15
CA ILE A 497 -13.65 -24.12 -10.56
C ILE A 497 -14.13 -25.53 -10.92
N GLN A 498 -13.41 -26.58 -10.52
CA GLN A 498 -13.82 -27.96 -10.76
C GLN A 498 -15.18 -28.27 -10.13
N GLN A 499 -15.43 -27.82 -8.89
CA GLN A 499 -16.72 -27.99 -8.22
C GLN A 499 -17.85 -27.26 -8.96
N GLN A 500 -17.62 -26.04 -9.43
CA GLN A 500 -18.61 -25.32 -10.25
C GLN A 500 -18.93 -26.04 -11.54
N ILE A 501 -17.93 -26.59 -12.23
CA ILE A 501 -18.13 -27.38 -13.46
C ILE A 501 -18.93 -28.66 -13.18
N ILE A 502 -18.65 -29.35 -12.06
CA ILE A 502 -19.38 -30.56 -11.64
C ILE A 502 -20.85 -30.21 -11.38
N GLU A 503 -21.11 -29.14 -10.67
CA GLU A 503 -22.46 -28.70 -10.33
C GLU A 503 -23.25 -28.31 -11.60
N MET A 504 -22.64 -27.48 -12.45
CA MET A 504 -23.19 -27.06 -13.72
C MET A 504 -23.46 -28.26 -14.65
N GLY A 505 -22.52 -29.19 -14.76
CA GLY A 505 -22.70 -30.39 -15.55
C GLY A 505 -23.88 -31.29 -15.09
N ARG A 506 -24.08 -31.38 -13.77
CA ARG A 506 -25.24 -32.06 -13.18
C ARG A 506 -26.56 -31.36 -13.54
N GLN A 507 -26.57 -30.03 -13.41
CA GLN A 507 -27.75 -29.21 -13.73
C GLN A 507 -28.17 -29.33 -15.19
N TYR A 508 -27.21 -29.40 -16.11
CA TYR A 508 -27.47 -29.53 -17.54
C TYR A 508 -27.58 -31.01 -18.03
N GLY A 509 -27.56 -31.96 -17.11
CA GLY A 509 -27.77 -33.37 -17.43
C GLY A 509 -26.61 -34.03 -18.19
N ALA A 510 -25.38 -33.54 -18.06
CA ALA A 510 -24.21 -34.17 -18.65
C ALA A 510 -23.87 -35.50 -17.98
N THR A 511 -23.28 -36.43 -18.73
CA THR A 511 -22.85 -37.73 -18.18
C THR A 511 -21.68 -37.53 -17.21
N SER A 512 -21.54 -38.43 -16.22
CA SER A 512 -20.44 -38.42 -15.27
C SER A 512 -19.07 -38.40 -15.93
N ALA A 513 -18.90 -39.07 -17.07
CA ALA A 513 -17.65 -39.07 -17.83
C ALA A 513 -17.34 -37.70 -18.43
N GLN A 514 -18.33 -37.03 -19.02
CA GLN A 514 -18.18 -35.67 -19.57
C GLN A 514 -17.87 -34.64 -18.49
N ILE A 515 -18.54 -34.77 -17.33
CA ILE A 515 -18.28 -33.89 -16.18
C ILE A 515 -16.84 -34.09 -15.67
N GLN A 516 -16.38 -35.31 -15.51
CA GLN A 516 -15.03 -35.61 -15.05
C GLN A 516 -13.96 -35.14 -16.04
N GLU A 517 -14.16 -35.34 -17.35
CA GLU A 517 -13.26 -34.89 -18.39
C GLU A 517 -13.16 -33.35 -18.40
N ALA A 518 -14.30 -32.65 -18.34
CA ALA A 518 -14.35 -31.21 -18.26
C ALA A 518 -13.64 -30.69 -16.98
N ALA A 519 -13.95 -31.25 -15.81
CA ALA A 519 -13.34 -30.88 -14.54
C ALA A 519 -11.81 -31.11 -14.53
N TYR A 520 -11.36 -32.25 -15.11
CA TYR A 520 -9.93 -32.54 -15.22
C TYR A 520 -9.18 -31.55 -16.10
N GLY A 521 -9.84 -30.95 -17.10
CA GLY A 521 -9.30 -29.88 -17.91
C GLY A 521 -8.90 -28.64 -17.09
N TYR A 522 -9.53 -28.40 -15.94
CA TYR A 522 -9.22 -27.28 -15.01
C TYR A 522 -8.41 -27.73 -13.79
N SER A 523 -8.04 -29.00 -13.71
CA SER A 523 -7.34 -29.53 -12.55
C SER A 523 -5.85 -29.26 -12.59
N LEU A 524 -5.28 -28.82 -11.46
CA LEU A 524 -3.83 -28.82 -11.22
C LEU A 524 -3.28 -30.24 -10.89
N SER A 525 -4.11 -31.26 -10.91
CA SER A 525 -3.66 -32.65 -10.97
C SER A 525 -3.31 -33.09 -12.41
N ASN A 526 -3.69 -32.32 -13.42
CA ASN A 526 -3.28 -32.50 -14.82
C ASN A 526 -1.84 -31.97 -15.01
N PRO A 527 -0.86 -32.85 -15.34
CA PRO A 527 0.53 -32.44 -15.49
C PRO A 527 0.75 -31.34 -16.57
N ALA A 528 -0.07 -31.36 -17.64
CA ALA A 528 0.03 -30.35 -18.69
C ALA A 528 -0.35 -28.92 -18.18
N ASN A 529 -1.34 -28.85 -17.27
CA ASN A 529 -1.72 -27.59 -16.65
C ASN A 529 -0.62 -27.07 -15.72
N VAL A 530 -0.04 -27.96 -14.91
CA VAL A 530 1.10 -27.64 -14.03
C VAL A 530 2.26 -27.11 -14.85
N GLU A 531 2.66 -27.84 -15.91
CA GLU A 531 3.77 -27.45 -16.77
C GLU A 531 3.53 -26.07 -17.42
N ALA A 532 2.32 -25.80 -17.90
CA ALA A 532 1.98 -24.53 -18.51
C ALA A 532 2.10 -23.35 -17.52
N VAL A 533 1.56 -23.51 -16.30
CA VAL A 533 1.66 -22.49 -15.25
C VAL A 533 3.12 -22.26 -14.85
N GLU A 534 3.89 -23.34 -14.66
CA GLU A 534 5.33 -23.25 -14.35
C GLU A 534 6.12 -22.57 -15.45
N GLN A 535 5.90 -22.91 -16.72
CA GLN A 535 6.60 -22.32 -17.83
C GLN A 535 6.32 -20.79 -17.94
N LEU A 536 5.08 -20.37 -17.75
CA LEU A 536 4.70 -18.96 -17.80
C LEU A 536 5.31 -18.18 -16.63
N ARG A 537 5.14 -18.63 -15.39
CA ARG A 537 5.65 -17.94 -14.20
C ARG A 537 7.18 -17.97 -14.13
N TYR A 538 7.82 -19.12 -14.38
CA TYR A 538 9.28 -19.19 -14.42
C TYR A 538 9.87 -18.44 -15.62
N GLY A 539 9.11 -18.25 -16.71
CA GLY A 539 9.44 -17.37 -17.80
C GLY A 539 9.62 -15.92 -17.33
N LEU A 540 8.65 -15.39 -16.56
CA LEU A 540 8.77 -14.05 -15.96
C LEU A 540 10.03 -13.90 -15.11
N VAL A 541 10.28 -14.88 -14.24
CA VAL A 541 11.47 -14.87 -13.36
C VAL A 541 12.75 -14.85 -14.17
N ARG A 542 12.84 -15.68 -15.22
CA ARG A 542 14.02 -15.76 -16.08
C ARG A 542 14.29 -14.47 -16.80
N ASP A 543 13.26 -13.88 -17.39
CA ASP A 543 13.40 -12.65 -18.19
C ASP A 543 13.86 -11.48 -17.32
N ASP A 544 13.30 -11.32 -16.13
CA ASP A 544 13.70 -10.26 -15.20
C ASP A 544 15.05 -10.53 -14.53
N ALA A 545 15.39 -11.77 -14.27
CA ALA A 545 16.72 -12.12 -13.77
C ALA A 545 17.81 -11.78 -14.79
N LEU A 546 17.60 -12.07 -16.08
CA LEU A 546 18.50 -11.72 -17.16
C LEU A 546 18.58 -10.19 -17.36
N ARG A 547 17.44 -9.50 -17.27
CA ARG A 547 17.39 -8.03 -17.29
C ARG A 547 18.22 -7.42 -16.16
N SER A 548 18.03 -7.88 -14.94
CA SER A 548 18.79 -7.42 -13.77
C SER A 548 20.28 -7.73 -13.89
N ALA A 549 20.64 -8.91 -14.41
CA ALA A 549 22.02 -9.30 -14.70
C ALA A 549 22.69 -8.35 -15.73
N LEU A 550 21.95 -7.94 -16.76
CA LEU A 550 22.43 -6.97 -17.75
C LEU A 550 22.76 -5.61 -17.12
N PHE A 551 21.86 -5.06 -16.29
CA PHE A 551 22.10 -3.79 -15.59
C PHE A 551 23.26 -3.89 -14.60
N LEU A 552 23.41 -5.01 -13.90
CA LEU A 552 24.57 -5.27 -13.04
C LEU A 552 25.87 -5.28 -13.86
N ALA A 553 25.89 -5.93 -15.02
CA ALA A 553 27.07 -5.98 -15.89
C ALA A 553 27.44 -4.58 -16.39
N ILE A 554 26.45 -3.78 -16.81
CA ILE A 554 26.64 -2.37 -17.24
C ILE A 554 27.21 -1.55 -16.09
N GLY A 555 26.60 -1.61 -14.89
CA GLY A 555 27.05 -0.86 -13.71
C GLY A 555 28.45 -1.21 -13.28
N PHE A 556 28.78 -2.51 -13.24
CA PHE A 556 30.13 -3.00 -12.97
C PHE A 556 31.12 -2.48 -14.00
N GLY A 557 30.82 -2.61 -15.31
CA GLY A 557 31.68 -2.16 -16.41
C GLY A 557 32.00 -0.68 -16.32
N LEU A 558 31.02 0.18 -16.09
CA LEU A 558 31.18 1.63 -15.94
C LEU A 558 32.11 1.99 -14.77
N LEU A 559 31.88 1.39 -13.61
CA LEU A 559 32.69 1.65 -12.41
C LEU A 559 34.10 1.03 -12.52
N ALA A 560 34.24 -0.13 -13.13
CA ALA A 560 35.56 -0.75 -13.38
C ALA A 560 36.41 0.07 -14.37
N LEU A 561 35.80 0.62 -15.45
CA LEU A 561 36.47 1.52 -16.38
C LEU A 561 36.89 2.84 -15.70
N MET A 562 36.03 3.36 -14.82
CA MET A 562 36.34 4.55 -14.01
C MET A 562 37.52 4.28 -13.07
N LEU A 563 37.53 3.16 -12.33
CA LEU A 563 38.61 2.81 -11.43
C LEU A 563 39.95 2.59 -12.16
N ARG A 564 39.90 2.09 -13.41
CA ARG A 564 41.07 1.94 -14.27
C ARG A 564 41.52 3.23 -14.95
N GLY A 565 40.85 4.38 -14.64
CA GLY A 565 41.19 5.68 -15.21
C GLY A 565 40.82 5.87 -16.70
N ARG A 566 40.05 4.92 -17.28
CA ARG A 566 39.60 4.98 -18.68
C ARG A 566 38.32 5.82 -18.86
N LEU A 567 37.61 6.11 -17.80
CA LEU A 567 36.38 6.89 -17.85
C LEU A 567 36.42 7.97 -16.73
N ARG A 568 36.05 9.22 -17.10
CA ARG A 568 35.98 10.34 -16.13
C ARG A 568 34.86 10.11 -15.13
N GLN A 569 35.09 10.46 -13.86
CA GLN A 569 34.13 10.23 -12.76
C GLN A 569 32.70 10.77 -13.03
N GLY A 570 32.59 12.01 -13.50
CA GLY A 570 31.28 12.62 -13.81
C GLY A 570 30.52 11.90 -14.92
N VAL A 571 31.26 11.46 -15.96
CA VAL A 571 30.68 10.68 -17.08
C VAL A 571 30.25 9.30 -16.59
N ALA A 572 31.08 8.61 -15.81
CA ALA A 572 30.74 7.30 -15.26
C ALA A 572 29.48 7.34 -14.40
N VAL A 573 29.37 8.34 -13.50
CA VAL A 573 28.17 8.48 -12.66
C VAL A 573 26.96 8.94 -13.45
N GLY A 574 27.12 9.80 -14.46
CA GLY A 574 26.04 10.20 -15.36
C GLY A 574 25.44 8.99 -16.10
N LEU A 575 26.32 8.17 -16.74
CA LEU A 575 25.88 6.95 -17.42
C LEU A 575 25.28 5.92 -16.44
N LEU A 576 25.84 5.80 -15.23
CA LEU A 576 25.31 4.94 -14.17
C LEU A 576 23.92 5.40 -13.75
N GLY A 577 23.72 6.72 -13.56
CA GLY A 577 22.43 7.29 -13.23
C GLY A 577 21.39 7.09 -14.33
N THR A 578 21.80 7.20 -15.60
CA THR A 578 20.93 6.86 -16.74
C THR A 578 20.56 5.38 -16.73
N ALA A 579 21.52 4.47 -16.46
CA ALA A 579 21.24 3.05 -16.37
C ALA A 579 20.28 2.71 -15.23
N VAL A 580 20.44 3.33 -14.03
CA VAL A 580 19.49 3.21 -12.90
C VAL A 580 18.11 3.73 -13.30
N LEU A 581 18.03 4.89 -13.95
CA LEU A 581 16.75 5.44 -14.40
C LEU A 581 16.04 4.52 -15.41
N VAL A 582 16.76 4.02 -16.41
CA VAL A 582 16.19 3.12 -17.43
C VAL A 582 15.73 1.80 -16.81
N ASP A 583 16.50 1.26 -15.86
CA ASP A 583 16.16 0.07 -15.11
C ASP A 583 14.84 0.23 -14.34
N LEU A 584 14.77 1.25 -13.49
CA LEU A 584 13.59 1.52 -12.65
C LEU A 584 12.38 1.97 -13.49
N TYR A 585 12.59 2.89 -14.43
CA TYR A 585 11.53 3.34 -15.36
C TYR A 585 10.86 2.17 -16.07
N GLY A 586 11.67 1.22 -16.58
CA GLY A 586 11.15 0.06 -17.29
C GLY A 586 10.37 -0.91 -16.39
N ALA A 587 10.73 -1.02 -15.10
CA ALA A 587 9.96 -1.77 -14.12
C ALA A 587 8.65 -1.05 -13.78
N ASP A 588 8.71 0.25 -13.49
CA ASP A 588 7.59 1.07 -13.04
C ASP A 588 6.48 1.21 -14.08
N LYS A 589 6.86 1.31 -15.37
CA LYS A 589 5.90 1.39 -16.48
C LYS A 589 5.03 0.13 -16.65
N ARG A 590 5.38 -0.97 -16.01
CA ARG A 590 4.52 -2.16 -15.94
C ARG A 590 3.28 -1.93 -15.05
N TYR A 591 3.40 -1.06 -14.03
CA TYR A 591 2.39 -0.85 -13.00
C TYR A 591 1.59 0.44 -13.20
N VAL A 592 2.23 1.50 -13.72
CA VAL A 592 1.55 2.74 -14.10
C VAL A 592 1.96 3.12 -15.52
N SER A 593 1.06 2.90 -16.46
CA SER A 593 1.24 3.16 -17.88
C SER A 593 0.10 4.05 -18.40
N HIS A 594 0.10 4.37 -19.69
CA HIS A 594 -0.98 5.11 -20.36
C HIS A 594 -2.36 4.48 -20.11
N SER A 595 -2.46 3.15 -20.10
CA SER A 595 -3.73 2.45 -19.82
C SER A 595 -4.29 2.66 -18.39
N SER A 596 -3.48 3.21 -17.49
CA SER A 596 -3.91 3.54 -16.12
C SER A 596 -4.63 4.88 -16.02
N PHE A 597 -4.64 5.67 -17.11
CA PHE A 597 -5.27 6.98 -17.17
C PHE A 597 -6.62 6.91 -17.88
N CYS A 598 -7.51 7.81 -17.53
CA CYS A 598 -8.78 8.02 -18.19
C CYS A 598 -9.17 9.50 -18.17
N THR A 599 -10.05 9.93 -19.10
CA THR A 599 -10.55 11.29 -19.05
C THR A 599 -11.48 11.50 -17.86
N PRO A 600 -11.65 12.74 -17.36
CA PRO A 600 -12.54 13.02 -16.24
C PRO A 600 -13.99 12.57 -16.50
N GLU A 601 -14.47 12.65 -17.75
CA GLU A 601 -15.81 12.22 -18.15
C GLU A 601 -15.96 10.70 -17.98
N VAL A 602 -14.98 9.92 -18.44
CA VAL A 602 -14.94 8.45 -18.28
C VAL A 602 -14.83 8.09 -16.80
N ALA A 603 -13.98 8.79 -16.05
CA ALA A 603 -13.84 8.54 -14.62
C ALA A 603 -15.14 8.78 -13.85
N ALA A 604 -15.92 9.82 -14.23
CA ALA A 604 -17.20 10.15 -13.60
C ALA A 604 -18.32 9.20 -14.06
N SER A 605 -18.43 8.92 -15.36
CA SER A 605 -19.50 8.06 -15.88
C SER A 605 -19.38 6.62 -15.40
N ASP A 606 -18.20 6.03 -15.52
CA ASP A 606 -18.00 4.62 -15.14
C ASP A 606 -18.11 4.36 -13.64
N ALA A 607 -17.75 5.36 -12.81
CA ALA A 607 -17.77 5.19 -11.36
C ALA A 607 -19.13 5.47 -10.73
N PHE A 608 -19.88 6.44 -11.26
CA PHE A 608 -21.03 7.03 -10.59
C PHE A 608 -22.27 7.26 -11.50
N GLU A 609 -22.30 6.69 -12.71
CA GLU A 609 -23.54 6.69 -13.47
C GLU A 609 -24.55 5.76 -12.79
N PRO A 610 -25.75 6.26 -12.42
CA PRO A 610 -26.75 5.43 -11.76
C PRO A 610 -27.22 4.32 -12.70
N ASP A 611 -27.14 3.08 -12.24
CA ASP A 611 -27.67 1.92 -12.96
C ASP A 611 -29.23 1.89 -12.93
N ALA A 612 -29.83 0.84 -13.46
CA ALA A 612 -31.28 0.70 -13.46
C ALA A 612 -31.87 0.57 -12.05
N ILE A 613 -31.10 -0.06 -11.13
CA ILE A 613 -31.51 -0.24 -9.73
C ILE A 613 -31.42 1.11 -9.01
N ASP A 614 -30.31 1.84 -9.20
CA ASP A 614 -30.13 3.17 -8.60
C ASP A 614 -31.22 4.13 -9.07
N ARG A 615 -31.55 4.13 -10.38
CA ARG A 615 -32.62 4.96 -10.92
C ARG A 615 -33.99 4.61 -10.33
N ALA A 616 -34.26 3.32 -10.09
CA ALA A 616 -35.49 2.88 -9.46
C ALA A 616 -35.62 3.37 -8.02
N ILE A 617 -34.51 3.30 -7.24
CA ILE A 617 -34.47 3.77 -5.86
C ILE A 617 -34.55 5.30 -5.79
N LEU A 618 -33.83 6.03 -6.67
CA LEU A 618 -33.82 7.50 -6.74
C LEU A 618 -35.18 8.10 -7.14
N ALA A 619 -36.04 7.31 -7.74
CA ALA A 619 -37.41 7.72 -8.02
C ALA A 619 -38.27 7.89 -6.75
N ASP A 620 -37.86 7.29 -5.63
CA ASP A 620 -38.50 7.49 -4.32
C ASP A 620 -37.93 8.73 -3.63
N THR A 621 -38.72 9.74 -3.47
CA THR A 621 -38.39 11.01 -2.81
C THR A 621 -38.60 10.99 -1.28
N THR A 622 -38.99 9.85 -0.71
CA THR A 622 -39.17 9.70 0.75
C THR A 622 -37.84 9.91 1.45
N ALA A 623 -37.81 10.76 2.47
CA ALA A 623 -36.59 11.02 3.22
C ALA A 623 -36.24 9.90 4.21
N GLY A 624 -34.96 9.67 4.43
CA GLY A 624 -34.44 8.91 5.57
C GLY A 624 -34.46 7.39 5.41
N TYR A 625 -34.77 6.83 4.23
CA TYR A 625 -34.57 5.40 3.98
C TYR A 625 -33.11 5.04 3.78
N ARG A 626 -32.77 3.76 4.02
CA ARG A 626 -31.46 3.19 3.75
C ARG A 626 -31.54 2.01 2.79
N VAL A 627 -30.41 1.70 2.19
CA VAL A 627 -30.26 0.63 1.22
C VAL A 627 -29.31 -0.45 1.77
N MET A 628 -29.75 -1.71 1.69
CA MET A 628 -28.90 -2.89 1.90
C MET A 628 -28.51 -3.44 0.51
N ASP A 629 -27.24 -3.34 0.16
CA ASP A 629 -26.70 -3.97 -1.04
C ASP A 629 -25.98 -5.26 -0.63
N ILE A 630 -26.55 -6.42 -0.91
CA ILE A 630 -26.01 -7.71 -0.50
C ILE A 630 -24.69 -8.01 -1.26
N PRO A 631 -24.65 -8.01 -2.60
CA PRO A 631 -23.43 -8.28 -3.35
C PRO A 631 -22.37 -7.17 -3.21
N GLY A 632 -22.81 -5.91 -3.11
CA GLY A 632 -21.95 -4.73 -3.02
C GLY A 632 -21.76 -4.19 -1.61
N PHE A 633 -22.00 -4.98 -0.56
CA PHE A 633 -22.05 -4.49 0.82
C PHE A 633 -20.76 -3.75 1.26
N ASN A 634 -19.61 -4.21 0.83
CA ASN A 634 -18.31 -3.60 1.13
C ASN A 634 -17.84 -2.63 0.02
N SER A 635 -18.69 -2.32 -0.97
CA SER A 635 -18.39 -1.36 -2.02
C SER A 635 -18.89 0.03 -1.62
N PRO A 636 -18.11 1.09 -1.80
CA PRO A 636 -18.55 2.45 -1.53
C PRO A 636 -19.30 3.09 -2.72
N GLN A 637 -19.36 2.44 -3.88
CA GLN A 637 -19.89 3.07 -5.12
C GLN A 637 -21.32 3.60 -4.94
N ARG A 638 -22.22 2.80 -4.39
CA ARG A 638 -23.61 3.19 -4.18
C ARG A 638 -23.80 4.25 -3.07
N SER A 639 -22.80 4.46 -2.21
CA SER A 639 -22.79 5.56 -1.23
C SER A 639 -22.78 6.94 -1.89
N TYR A 640 -22.44 7.02 -3.19
CA TYR A 640 -22.54 8.25 -3.96
C TYR A 640 -24.00 8.71 -4.16
N HIS A 641 -24.94 7.76 -4.25
CA HIS A 641 -26.34 7.99 -4.56
C HIS A 641 -27.26 7.76 -3.37
N HIS A 642 -26.91 6.87 -2.45
CA HIS A 642 -27.83 6.34 -1.43
C HIS A 642 -27.20 6.33 -0.05
N HIS A 643 -28.06 6.31 0.98
CA HIS A 643 -27.67 6.06 2.35
C HIS A 643 -27.54 4.53 2.57
N MET A 644 -26.31 4.05 2.72
CA MET A 644 -26.00 2.62 2.73
C MET A 644 -25.88 2.06 4.15
N LEU A 645 -26.33 0.82 4.35
CA LEU A 645 -25.99 0.04 5.56
C LEU A 645 -24.55 -0.46 5.50
N GLY A 646 -24.03 -0.71 4.33
CA GLY A 646 -22.66 -1.11 4.06
C GLY A 646 -21.74 0.06 3.73
N GLY A 647 -20.64 -0.23 3.07
CA GLY A 647 -19.65 0.72 2.61
C GLY A 647 -18.22 0.30 2.95
N TYR A 648 -17.26 1.12 2.54
CA TYR A 648 -15.84 0.84 2.80
C TYR A 648 -15.14 2.05 3.42
N HIS A 649 -14.72 1.92 4.69
CA HIS A 649 -13.91 2.93 5.37
C HIS A 649 -13.09 2.31 6.51
N ALA A 650 -11.83 2.79 6.65
CA ALA A 650 -10.89 2.25 7.64
C ALA A 650 -11.23 2.60 9.09
N ALA A 651 -12.04 3.65 9.31
CA ALA A 651 -12.41 4.18 10.63
C ALA A 651 -13.89 3.93 10.99
N LYS A 652 -14.44 2.78 10.56
CA LYS A 652 -15.78 2.33 10.91
C LYS A 652 -15.95 2.22 12.44
N LEU A 653 -17.11 2.62 12.96
CA LEU A 653 -17.42 2.51 14.40
C LEU A 653 -17.44 1.03 14.85
N ASN A 654 -16.87 0.76 16.01
CA ASN A 654 -16.76 -0.61 16.53
C ASN A 654 -18.13 -1.24 16.84
N ARG A 655 -19.03 -0.47 17.46
CA ARG A 655 -20.39 -0.92 17.73
C ARG A 655 -21.15 -1.26 16.45
N TYR A 656 -20.92 -0.52 15.38
CA TYR A 656 -21.52 -0.83 14.09
C TYR A 656 -20.85 -2.04 13.41
N GLU A 657 -19.54 -2.25 13.61
CA GLU A 657 -18.87 -3.48 13.20
C GLU A 657 -19.46 -4.70 13.89
N ASP A 658 -19.69 -4.63 15.21
CA ASP A 658 -20.34 -5.72 15.97
C ASP A 658 -21.75 -6.02 15.43
N LEU A 659 -22.52 -4.98 15.10
CA LEU A 659 -23.84 -5.14 14.44
C LEU A 659 -23.72 -5.81 13.06
N ILE A 660 -22.75 -5.39 12.25
CA ILE A 660 -22.50 -6.01 10.94
C ILE A 660 -22.22 -7.49 11.11
N GLN A 661 -21.25 -7.85 11.95
CA GLN A 661 -20.81 -9.23 12.11
C GLN A 661 -21.93 -10.14 12.63
N ARG A 662 -22.76 -9.64 13.53
CA ARG A 662 -23.80 -10.46 14.20
C ARG A 662 -25.15 -10.45 13.48
N ARG A 663 -25.47 -9.40 12.71
CA ARG A 663 -26.83 -9.19 12.15
C ARG A 663 -26.86 -9.00 10.64
N LEU A 664 -25.84 -8.42 10.05
CA LEU A 664 -25.84 -8.16 8.60
C LEU A 664 -25.07 -9.22 7.79
N VAL A 665 -24.00 -9.79 8.35
CA VAL A 665 -23.24 -10.88 7.71
C VAL A 665 -24.11 -12.10 7.40
N PRO A 666 -25.02 -12.57 8.26
CA PRO A 666 -25.94 -13.64 7.89
C PRO A 666 -26.75 -13.34 6.62
N VAL A 667 -27.21 -12.10 6.46
CA VAL A 667 -27.96 -11.70 5.25
C VAL A 667 -27.05 -11.65 4.02
N GLN A 668 -25.80 -11.22 4.17
CA GLN A 668 -24.84 -11.23 3.06
C GLN A 668 -24.54 -12.68 2.59
N HIS A 669 -24.45 -13.59 3.52
CA HIS A 669 -24.07 -14.99 3.23
C HIS A 669 -25.22 -15.83 2.67
N TYR A 670 -26.40 -15.71 3.27
CA TYR A 670 -27.57 -16.53 2.93
C TYR A 670 -28.61 -15.82 2.09
N GLY A 671 -28.44 -14.52 1.80
CA GLY A 671 -29.39 -13.73 1.03
C GLY A 671 -30.60 -13.24 1.85
N TYR A 672 -31.58 -12.68 1.14
CA TYR A 672 -32.81 -12.14 1.71
C TYR A 672 -34.01 -12.87 1.14
N ASP A 673 -34.72 -13.64 1.98
CA ASP A 673 -35.99 -14.27 1.67
C ASP A 673 -37.06 -13.75 2.64
N PRO A 674 -38.00 -12.89 2.16
CA PRO A 674 -39.05 -12.34 3.00
C PRO A 674 -40.00 -13.39 3.58
N ALA A 675 -40.09 -14.60 3.01
CA ALA A 675 -40.93 -15.69 3.53
C ALA A 675 -40.45 -16.17 4.92
N LEU A 676 -39.15 -16.09 5.20
CA LEU A 676 -38.58 -16.45 6.49
C LEU A 676 -38.99 -15.51 7.66
N ARG A 677 -39.73 -14.43 7.38
CA ARG A 677 -40.37 -13.62 8.42
C ARG A 677 -41.52 -14.37 9.11
N SER A 678 -42.15 -15.35 8.43
CA SER A 678 -43.23 -16.16 8.96
C SER A 678 -42.72 -17.29 9.84
N ASP A 679 -43.23 -17.39 11.11
CA ASP A 679 -42.93 -18.50 11.99
C ASP A 679 -43.34 -19.86 11.42
N SER A 680 -44.45 -19.89 10.68
CA SER A 680 -44.95 -21.12 10.01
C SER A 680 -44.01 -21.58 8.91
N VAL A 681 -43.39 -20.66 8.17
CA VAL A 681 -42.40 -21.02 7.13
C VAL A 681 -41.13 -21.53 7.80
N ARG A 682 -40.62 -20.83 8.83
CA ARG A 682 -39.43 -21.29 9.54
C ARG A 682 -39.64 -22.65 10.23
N ALA A 683 -40.87 -22.97 10.65
CA ALA A 683 -41.19 -24.24 11.23
C ALA A 683 -41.09 -25.44 10.26
N LEU A 684 -40.96 -25.17 8.96
CA LEU A 684 -40.72 -26.24 7.96
C LEU A 684 -39.25 -26.71 7.94
N TYR A 685 -38.34 -25.92 8.48
CA TYR A 685 -36.93 -26.25 8.58
C TYR A 685 -36.61 -27.00 9.89
N SER A 686 -35.54 -27.79 9.92
CA SER A 686 -35.09 -28.53 11.09
C SER A 686 -33.55 -28.51 11.22
N GLY A 687 -33.03 -28.83 12.41
CA GLY A 687 -31.58 -28.83 12.65
C GLY A 687 -30.91 -27.51 12.34
N ASP A 688 -29.77 -27.57 11.67
CA ASP A 688 -28.95 -26.39 11.35
C ASP A 688 -29.67 -25.41 10.44
N GLU A 689 -30.46 -25.90 9.48
CA GLU A 689 -31.25 -25.03 8.59
C GLU A 689 -32.27 -24.18 9.39
N ARG A 690 -32.86 -24.73 10.43
CA ARG A 690 -33.75 -23.99 11.34
C ARG A 690 -33.00 -22.88 12.08
N HIS A 691 -31.80 -23.17 12.59
CA HIS A 691 -30.97 -22.17 13.24
C HIS A 691 -30.60 -21.01 12.30
N VAL A 692 -30.24 -21.32 11.05
CA VAL A 692 -29.99 -20.29 10.02
C VAL A 692 -31.24 -19.46 9.75
N ALA A 693 -32.40 -20.09 9.57
CA ALA A 693 -33.66 -19.39 9.30
C ALA A 693 -34.07 -18.46 10.46
N ASP A 694 -33.88 -18.88 11.71
CA ASP A 694 -34.20 -18.05 12.89
C ASP A 694 -33.18 -16.90 13.05
N ALA A 695 -31.89 -17.11 12.75
CA ALA A 695 -30.88 -16.07 12.71
C ALA A 695 -31.19 -15.02 11.64
N LEU A 696 -31.59 -15.43 10.43
CA LEU A 696 -32.03 -14.54 9.36
C LEU A 696 -33.25 -13.73 9.74
N ALA A 697 -34.26 -14.36 10.36
CA ALA A 697 -35.45 -13.64 10.84
C ALA A 697 -35.10 -12.55 11.87
N SER A 698 -34.13 -12.82 12.74
CA SER A 698 -33.59 -11.82 13.68
C SER A 698 -32.87 -10.68 12.94
N SER A 699 -32.07 -11.01 11.93
CA SER A 699 -31.36 -10.03 11.08
C SER A 699 -32.36 -9.15 10.32
N TYR A 700 -33.46 -9.71 9.83
CA TYR A 700 -34.51 -8.94 9.12
C TYR A 700 -35.21 -7.92 10.02
N ARG A 701 -35.41 -8.22 11.31
CA ARG A 701 -35.89 -7.22 12.28
C ARG A 701 -34.88 -6.08 12.45
N THR A 702 -33.60 -6.39 12.45
CA THR A 702 -32.56 -5.37 12.49
C THR A 702 -32.59 -4.49 11.24
N LEU A 703 -32.81 -5.07 10.05
CA LEU A 703 -33.00 -4.30 8.81
C LEU A 703 -34.21 -3.37 8.90
N ASP A 704 -35.30 -3.82 9.51
CA ASP A 704 -36.51 -3.00 9.72
C ASP A 704 -36.21 -1.79 10.64
N MET A 705 -35.51 -2.02 11.75
CA MET A 705 -35.10 -0.97 12.70
C MET A 705 -34.10 0.01 12.07
N LEU A 706 -33.20 -0.45 11.21
CA LEU A 706 -32.27 0.39 10.47
C LEU A 706 -32.92 1.13 9.29
N ASN A 707 -34.24 0.98 9.09
CA ASN A 707 -34.97 1.54 7.97
C ASN A 707 -34.42 1.12 6.60
N ALA A 708 -33.97 -0.14 6.48
CA ALA A 708 -33.54 -0.72 5.20
C ALA A 708 -34.75 -0.94 4.29
N ARG A 709 -35.18 0.08 3.61
CA ARG A 709 -36.37 0.05 2.72
C ARG A 709 -36.11 -0.67 1.42
N TYR A 710 -34.89 -0.58 0.92
CA TYR A 710 -34.46 -1.20 -0.33
C TYR A 710 -33.38 -2.24 -0.07
N ILE A 711 -33.57 -3.44 -0.63
CA ILE A 711 -32.64 -4.55 -0.53
C ILE A 711 -32.26 -4.99 -1.93
N ILE A 712 -31.00 -4.80 -2.30
CA ILE A 712 -30.40 -5.28 -3.55
C ILE A 712 -29.91 -6.67 -3.30
N THR A 713 -30.49 -7.67 -3.97
CA THR A 713 -30.26 -9.08 -3.66
C THR A 713 -29.13 -9.71 -4.45
N GLY A 714 -28.84 -9.18 -5.65
CA GLY A 714 -27.95 -9.81 -6.63
C GLY A 714 -28.63 -10.94 -7.46
N ASP A 715 -29.88 -11.27 -7.15
CA ASP A 715 -30.65 -12.21 -7.95
C ASP A 715 -31.09 -11.55 -9.27
N ALA A 716 -30.88 -12.24 -10.39
CA ALA A 716 -31.24 -11.73 -11.71
C ALA A 716 -32.77 -11.60 -11.92
N GLU A 717 -33.59 -12.46 -11.25
CA GLU A 717 -35.04 -12.43 -11.35
C GLU A 717 -35.68 -11.38 -10.44
N ALA A 718 -35.05 -11.08 -9.29
CA ALA A 718 -35.54 -10.13 -8.31
C ALA A 718 -34.39 -9.25 -7.77
N PRO A 719 -33.73 -8.43 -8.61
CA PRO A 719 -32.51 -7.72 -8.24
C PRO A 719 -32.72 -6.65 -7.16
N LEU A 720 -33.96 -6.16 -7.01
CA LEU A 720 -34.35 -5.14 -6.04
C LEU A 720 -35.64 -5.56 -5.32
N VAL A 721 -35.61 -5.64 -4.00
CA VAL A 721 -36.77 -5.93 -3.15
C VAL A 721 -37.07 -4.72 -2.26
N VAL A 722 -38.36 -4.34 -2.21
CA VAL A 722 -38.84 -3.30 -1.28
C VAL A 722 -39.23 -3.96 0.04
N ASN A 723 -38.55 -3.59 1.11
CA ASN A 723 -38.89 -4.02 2.46
C ASN A 723 -40.03 -3.18 3.02
N THR A 724 -41.24 -3.69 2.93
CA THR A 724 -42.45 -3.02 3.43
C THR A 724 -42.55 -3.03 4.98
N SER A 725 -41.70 -3.79 5.65
CA SER A 725 -41.65 -3.85 7.12
C SER A 725 -40.70 -2.83 7.75
N ALA A 726 -39.99 -2.04 6.93
CA ALA A 726 -39.07 -0.99 7.40
C ALA A 726 -39.85 0.04 8.27
N LEU A 727 -39.30 0.33 9.46
CA LEU A 727 -40.02 1.12 10.48
C LEU A 727 -40.02 2.64 10.22
N GLY A 728 -39.33 3.09 9.16
CA GLY A 728 -39.15 4.50 8.86
C GLY A 728 -37.99 5.14 9.66
N PRO A 729 -37.78 6.46 9.47
CA PRO A 729 -36.69 7.19 10.13
C PRO A 729 -36.88 7.36 11.65
N ALA A 730 -38.10 7.16 12.14
CA ALA A 730 -38.43 7.19 13.56
C ALA A 730 -39.68 6.34 13.82
N TRP A 731 -39.73 5.67 14.97
CA TRP A 731 -40.88 4.89 15.40
C TRP A 731 -41.09 5.02 16.95
N LEU A 732 -42.29 4.76 17.38
CA LEU A 732 -42.61 4.75 18.80
C LEU A 732 -42.38 3.36 19.41
N VAL A 733 -41.86 3.33 20.63
CA VAL A 733 -41.70 2.11 21.43
C VAL A 733 -42.70 2.12 22.57
N GLY A 734 -43.25 0.96 22.92
CA GLY A 734 -44.22 0.82 24.01
C GLY A 734 -43.57 0.74 25.39
N ASP A 735 -42.34 0.24 25.49
CA ASP A 735 -41.58 0.07 26.71
C ASP A 735 -40.06 0.17 26.45
N ILE A 736 -39.33 0.57 27.49
CA ILE A 736 -37.86 0.67 27.44
C ILE A 736 -37.30 -0.07 28.65
N SER A 737 -36.51 -1.12 28.40
CA SER A 737 -35.77 -1.82 29.42
C SER A 737 -34.30 -1.39 29.40
N TYR A 738 -33.80 -0.99 30.57
CA TYR A 738 -32.38 -0.69 30.74
C TYR A 738 -31.63 -1.94 31.15
N VAL A 739 -30.53 -2.22 30.51
CA VAL A 739 -29.67 -3.37 30.79
C VAL A 739 -28.23 -2.91 31.08
N ASP A 740 -27.52 -3.67 31.91
CA ASP A 740 -26.14 -3.35 32.27
C ASP A 740 -25.13 -3.96 31.27
N GLY A 741 -24.59 -3.10 30.39
CA GLY A 741 -23.51 -3.42 29.49
C GLY A 741 -23.94 -4.11 28.19
N ALA A 742 -23.05 -4.03 27.21
CA ALA A 742 -23.29 -4.48 25.83
C ALA A 742 -23.63 -5.98 25.71
N ASN A 743 -23.18 -6.82 26.65
CA ASN A 743 -23.46 -8.27 26.62
C ASN A 743 -24.89 -8.60 27.01
N ALA A 744 -25.55 -7.73 27.76
CA ALA A 744 -26.94 -7.92 28.20
C ALA A 744 -27.95 -7.36 27.19
N GLU A 745 -27.50 -6.42 26.36
CA GLU A 745 -28.22 -5.85 25.21
C GLU A 745 -28.30 -6.83 24.04
#